data_5977059dcf5706913971167d7c4ae1a4
#
_entry.id   5977059dcf5706913971167d7c4ae1a4
#
_cell.length_a   1.000
_cell.length_b   1.000
_cell.length_c   1.000
_cell.angle_alpha   90.00
_cell.angle_beta   90.00
_cell.angle_gamma   90.00
#
_symmetry.space_group_name_H-M   'P 1'
#
loop_
_entity.id
_entity.type
_entity.pdbx_description
1 polymer ?
#
loop_
_entity_poly.entity_id
_entity_poly.type
_entity_poly.pdbx_seq_one_letter_code
_entity_poly.pdbx_strand_id
1 'polypeptide(L)'
;GGVMLMKRHDTVSECVICFFFLFSSFTQTVEHGFPNQPSALAYDPKLQLMAIGTKSGAIKIYGAPGVEMTGLHKDTAAVTQIHFLYGQGRILSLLDDNTIHLWEIVQRENRSHLVEVHSFNLPGKPGIESTSATRVTVMLLKLSCELLALGTEGGGVLLFVKSFTCLVIPLFSVPEEYKCGKSLGPVESLQEHPQDSDKILIGYSRGLVVLWDLNCRHVDNLFLGKQQLESLVWERSGNSFVSSHSDGGYMVWAVSSSNPCTHDPISSTIPYGPFPCKAVNKILWRTTESGLLFSGGMPRASYGDRHCLTILQDSSHVTLDFTSRVIDFFTIHCTDREKEFDDPSALVVLLEEELVVIDLQMAGWPTVPAPYLAPLHSSAVTCSCHISNVPPKLWERVVSNWPICGGKNLAADPKQKELLLTGHEDGTVRFWDASGVSLKPLYKLSTANIFQTDCEHNDSLTQAGEEEWPPFRKVGCFDPYSDDPRLAIQKISVCKYSGKLVVAGTAGQVIVLVLSDEKSDHMIDVATVDLLQDREGFTWKGHDRLPPKSGSVVFAPGFQPVVLVQCMPPAAVTAVTLHAEWNLIAFGTSHGFGLFDYHRRKSFAFFHRCTLHPNDSLAMEGPLSRVKSLKKSLRQSFRRIRKSRVSGKKRVVVQEANAQLAEHDAEVTPVQRRIEPRSADDSLSGVVRCLCFADTFLRDGTHHGPTMWAGTNSGSVYAYALDVPSQEKFSEQSVEALLGKEIQLMHRAPVVSIAVLDGRGNPLPEPYEVSRDLAKAPDMQGSHSVLIVSEEQFKVFMLPKVSAKTKFKLTAHEGCRVRKVALSNFTSVSSEEYSENALVCLTNLGDIHVFSVPALRPQVHYDCIRKEDISGIASCLFTKTGQGFYLISPSEYERFSLSARVITEPLCRVDVERPHDLSAHR
;
A
#
# COMPACT_ATOMS: atom_id res chain seq x y z
N GLY A 1 7.81 26.38 55.38
CA GLY A 1 6.60 25.65 54.96
C GLY A 1 6.42 25.53 53.44
N GLY A 2 6.95 26.44 52.64
CA GLY A 2 6.74 26.47 51.20
C GLY A 2 7.69 25.55 50.35
N VAL A 3 8.83 25.18 50.88
CA VAL A 3 9.81 24.35 50.16
C VAL A 3 9.43 22.86 50.20
N MET A 4 8.69 22.45 51.20
CA MET A 4 8.29 21.04 51.35
C MET A 4 7.03 20.66 50.52
N LEU A 5 6.22 21.65 50.12
CA LEU A 5 5.06 21.46 49.25
C LEU A 5 5.46 21.39 47.76
N MET A 6 6.49 22.13 47.38
CA MET A 6 7.03 22.01 46.02
C MET A 6 7.69 20.64 45.76
N LYS A 7 8.47 20.12 46.72
CA LYS A 7 9.07 18.78 46.58
C LYS A 7 8.04 17.64 46.52
N ARG A 8 6.89 17.80 47.13
CA ARG A 8 5.82 16.79 47.07
C ARG A 8 5.04 16.83 45.74
N HIS A 9 4.94 17.99 45.12
CA HIS A 9 4.32 18.12 43.82
C HIS A 9 5.24 17.62 42.72
N ASP A 10 6.54 17.88 42.81
CA ASP A 10 7.54 17.43 41.85
C ASP A 10 7.72 15.90 41.91
N THR A 11 7.72 15.30 43.11
CA THR A 11 7.81 13.82 43.24
C THR A 11 6.59 13.08 42.74
N VAL A 12 5.40 13.66 42.83
CA VAL A 12 4.18 13.05 42.28
C VAL A 12 4.16 13.19 40.76
N SER A 13 4.63 14.31 40.24
CA SER A 13 4.80 14.51 38.78
C SER A 13 5.87 13.60 38.18
N GLU A 14 7.02 13.49 38.85
CA GLU A 14 8.09 12.58 38.42
C GLU A 14 7.66 11.09 38.54
N CYS A 15 6.95 10.69 39.61
CA CYS A 15 6.43 9.34 39.70
C CYS A 15 5.36 9.01 38.67
N VAL A 16 4.48 9.95 38.31
CA VAL A 16 3.49 9.76 37.26
C VAL A 16 4.18 9.67 35.88
N ILE A 17 5.15 10.53 35.62
CA ILE A 17 5.95 10.53 34.40
C ILE A 17 6.76 9.23 34.31
N CYS A 18 7.49 8.84 35.36
CA CYS A 18 8.23 7.56 35.40
C CYS A 18 7.31 6.34 35.24
N PHE A 19 6.14 6.35 35.85
CA PHE A 19 5.18 5.26 35.73
C PHE A 19 4.64 5.13 34.31
N PHE A 20 4.48 6.26 33.62
CA PHE A 20 3.97 6.29 32.25
C PHE A 20 5.00 5.83 31.21
N PHE A 21 6.28 6.12 31.40
CA PHE A 21 7.37 5.61 30.56
C PHE A 21 7.49 4.07 30.57
N LEU A 22 6.88 3.39 31.55
CA LEU A 22 6.80 1.93 31.58
C LEU A 22 5.75 1.36 30.63
N PHE A 23 4.80 2.15 30.13
CA PHE A 23 3.70 1.69 29.30
C PHE A 23 3.68 2.29 27.91
N SER A 24 4.11 3.51 27.75
CA SER A 24 3.93 4.29 26.54
C SER A 24 5.22 4.94 26.07
N SER A 25 5.52 4.78 24.79
CA SER A 25 6.53 5.54 24.05
C SER A 25 6.13 5.60 22.58
N PHE A 26 6.30 6.75 21.94
CA PHE A 26 6.00 6.86 20.49
C PHE A 26 7.20 6.47 19.63
N THR A 27 7.00 5.53 18.73
CA THR A 27 8.04 5.07 17.80
C THR A 27 7.40 4.81 16.43
N GLN A 28 7.92 5.46 15.39
CA GLN A 28 7.64 5.09 14.01
C GLN A 28 8.50 3.87 13.68
N THR A 29 7.89 2.78 13.25
CA THR A 29 8.55 1.47 13.25
C THR A 29 8.85 0.94 11.88
N VAL A 30 7.88 0.93 10.96
CA VAL A 30 8.06 0.35 9.63
C VAL A 30 7.05 0.91 8.64
N GLU A 31 7.44 0.98 7.38
CA GLU A 31 6.55 1.27 6.25
C GLU A 31 6.17 -0.03 5.56
N HIS A 32 4.87 -0.28 5.41
CA HIS A 32 4.32 -1.41 4.68
C HIS A 32 3.85 -1.00 3.30
N GLY A 33 3.78 -1.98 2.40
CA GLY A 33 3.25 -1.79 1.06
C GLY A 33 4.33 -1.56 0.01
N PHE A 34 3.95 -0.98 -1.10
CA PHE A 34 4.82 -0.76 -2.23
C PHE A 34 5.39 0.67 -2.21
N PRO A 35 6.72 0.85 -2.41
CA PRO A 35 7.35 2.17 -2.38
C PRO A 35 6.70 3.14 -3.37
N ASN A 36 6.37 4.34 -2.90
CA ASN A 36 5.76 5.36 -3.74
C ASN A 36 6.80 5.97 -4.69
N GLN A 37 6.44 6.04 -5.97
CA GLN A 37 7.29 6.59 -7.04
C GLN A 37 8.70 5.97 -7.08
N PRO A 38 8.83 4.67 -7.30
CA PRO A 38 10.13 4.04 -7.49
C PRO A 38 10.80 4.57 -8.76
N SER A 39 12.12 4.72 -8.74
CA SER A 39 12.88 5.32 -9.82
C SER A 39 14.14 4.56 -10.20
N ALA A 40 14.64 3.69 -9.31
CA ALA A 40 15.85 2.92 -9.54
C ALA A 40 15.77 1.52 -8.89
N LEU A 41 16.49 0.58 -9.47
CA LEU A 41 16.52 -0.82 -9.04
C LEU A 41 17.94 -1.36 -9.13
N ALA A 42 18.36 -2.14 -8.14
CA ALA A 42 19.61 -2.89 -8.16
C ALA A 42 19.46 -4.23 -7.42
N TYR A 43 20.28 -5.18 -7.77
CA TYR A 43 20.33 -6.50 -7.15
C TYR A 43 21.77 -6.96 -6.93
N ASP A 44 22.06 -7.51 -5.75
CA ASP A 44 23.33 -8.18 -5.46
C ASP A 44 23.13 -9.70 -5.46
N PRO A 45 23.64 -10.42 -6.46
CA PRO A 45 23.41 -11.85 -6.56
C PRO A 45 24.17 -12.66 -5.48
N LYS A 46 25.25 -12.14 -4.92
CA LYS A 46 25.99 -12.83 -3.85
C LYS A 46 25.27 -12.74 -2.51
N LEU A 47 24.77 -11.55 -2.15
CA LEU A 47 24.04 -11.34 -0.92
C LEU A 47 22.53 -11.61 -1.08
N GLN A 48 22.04 -11.77 -2.31
CA GLN A 48 20.61 -11.96 -2.64
C GLN A 48 19.71 -10.84 -2.07
N LEU A 49 20.19 -9.61 -2.18
CA LEU A 49 19.50 -8.41 -1.76
C LEU A 49 19.08 -7.55 -2.95
N MET A 50 17.92 -6.97 -2.87
CA MET A 50 17.38 -6.01 -3.84
C MET A 50 17.31 -4.63 -3.22
N ALA A 51 17.69 -3.60 -3.98
CA ALA A 51 17.54 -2.20 -3.61
C ALA A 51 16.59 -1.47 -4.55
N ILE A 52 15.67 -0.70 -3.99
CA ILE A 52 14.76 0.18 -4.71
C ILE A 52 15.01 1.62 -4.28
N GLY A 53 15.31 2.49 -5.23
CA GLY A 53 15.39 3.93 -5.03
C GLY A 53 14.10 4.63 -5.42
N THR A 54 13.75 5.70 -4.73
CA THR A 54 12.54 6.46 -4.96
C THR A 54 12.81 7.90 -5.39
N LYS A 55 11.82 8.56 -5.99
CA LYS A 55 11.90 9.97 -6.36
C LYS A 55 11.98 10.91 -5.14
N SER A 56 11.59 10.43 -3.97
CA SER A 56 11.73 11.17 -2.71
C SER A 56 13.13 11.11 -2.08
N GLY A 57 14.07 10.36 -2.67
CA GLY A 57 15.42 10.19 -2.16
C GLY A 57 15.59 9.06 -1.15
N ALA A 58 14.68 8.13 -1.06
CA ALA A 58 14.81 6.94 -0.23
C ALA A 58 15.47 5.78 -0.99
N ILE A 59 16.30 5.02 -0.27
CA ILE A 59 16.81 3.72 -0.70
C ILE A 59 16.24 2.66 0.23
N LYS A 60 15.55 1.68 -0.34
CA LYS A 60 14.95 0.58 0.41
C LYS A 60 15.57 -0.74 -0.01
N ILE A 61 16.07 -1.52 0.95
CA ILE A 61 16.74 -2.79 0.73
C ILE A 61 15.85 -3.91 1.24
N TYR A 62 15.68 -4.95 0.43
CA TYR A 62 14.89 -6.13 0.71
C TYR A 62 15.68 -7.41 0.48
N GLY A 63 15.44 -8.39 1.35
CA GLY A 63 15.99 -9.74 1.24
C GLY A 63 14.96 -10.79 1.55
N ALA A 64 15.29 -11.75 2.42
CA ALA A 64 14.31 -12.70 2.96
C ALA A 64 13.16 -11.96 3.66
N PRO A 65 11.96 -12.55 3.78
CA PRO A 65 10.85 -11.91 4.50
C PRO A 65 11.27 -11.44 5.89
N GLY A 66 11.04 -10.14 6.18
CA GLY A 66 11.50 -9.48 7.40
C GLY A 66 12.89 -8.84 7.33
N VAL A 67 13.62 -9.02 6.25
CA VAL A 67 14.89 -8.33 5.98
C VAL A 67 14.62 -7.07 5.20
N GLU A 68 14.56 -5.95 5.91
CA GLU A 68 14.29 -4.64 5.35
C GLU A 68 15.21 -3.58 5.99
N MET A 69 15.75 -2.69 5.18
CA MET A 69 16.53 -1.54 5.63
C MET A 69 16.19 -0.34 4.77
N THR A 70 16.15 0.84 5.39
CA THR A 70 15.85 2.08 4.67
C THR A 70 16.95 3.11 4.96
N GLY A 71 17.41 3.76 3.90
CA GLY A 71 18.28 4.91 3.97
C GLY A 71 17.63 6.13 3.33
N LEU A 72 17.72 7.30 3.98
CA LEU A 72 17.19 8.55 3.46
C LEU A 72 18.34 9.50 3.16
N HIS A 73 18.36 10.06 1.95
CA HIS A 73 19.26 11.17 1.62
C HIS A 73 18.83 12.44 2.36
N LYS A 74 19.80 13.29 2.70
CA LYS A 74 19.53 14.55 3.40
C LYS A 74 18.72 15.54 2.56
N ASP A 75 18.96 15.54 1.26
CA ASP A 75 18.27 16.39 0.30
C ASP A 75 17.16 15.62 -0.42
N THR A 76 16.08 16.30 -0.78
CA THR A 76 14.90 15.71 -1.45
C THR A 76 15.11 15.52 -2.95
N ALA A 77 16.25 14.98 -3.34
CA ALA A 77 16.56 14.68 -4.74
C ALA A 77 16.17 13.25 -5.10
N ALA A 78 15.74 13.02 -6.34
CA ALA A 78 15.33 11.71 -6.82
C ALA A 78 16.54 10.79 -7.02
N VAL A 79 16.41 9.53 -6.61
CA VAL A 79 17.40 8.49 -6.89
C VAL A 79 17.25 8.06 -8.35
N THR A 80 18.27 8.26 -9.16
CA THR A 80 18.25 7.92 -10.58
C THR A 80 18.88 6.56 -10.88
N GLN A 81 19.93 6.19 -10.16
CA GLN A 81 20.61 4.90 -10.31
C GLN A 81 21.12 4.38 -8.97
N ILE A 82 21.16 3.07 -8.84
CA ILE A 82 21.72 2.36 -7.69
C ILE A 82 22.61 1.23 -8.19
N HIS A 83 23.77 1.04 -7.56
CA HIS A 83 24.67 -0.06 -7.83
C HIS A 83 25.17 -0.68 -6.52
N PHE A 84 25.08 -2.00 -6.42
CA PHE A 84 25.73 -2.73 -5.33
C PHE A 84 27.23 -2.93 -5.62
N LEU A 85 28.05 -2.77 -4.61
CA LEU A 85 29.40 -3.34 -4.62
C LEU A 85 29.26 -4.83 -4.31
N TYR A 86 29.53 -5.66 -5.28
CA TYR A 86 29.27 -7.10 -5.27
C TYR A 86 29.74 -7.79 -3.98
N GLY A 87 28.79 -8.32 -3.23
CA GLY A 87 29.02 -9.08 -2.01
C GLY A 87 29.55 -8.29 -0.82
N GLN A 88 29.72 -6.98 -0.91
CA GLN A 88 30.33 -6.14 0.14
C GLN A 88 29.31 -5.47 1.07
N GLY A 89 28.03 -5.52 0.75
CA GLY A 89 27.01 -4.78 1.51
C GLY A 89 27.20 -3.28 1.43
N ARG A 90 27.77 -2.77 0.34
CA ARG A 90 27.94 -1.35 0.01
C ARG A 90 27.13 -1.01 -1.22
N ILE A 91 26.61 0.20 -1.26
CA ILE A 91 25.71 0.66 -2.33
C ILE A 91 26.14 2.07 -2.74
N LEU A 92 26.19 2.29 -4.05
CA LEU A 92 26.31 3.61 -4.65
C LEU A 92 24.95 4.07 -5.15
N SER A 93 24.56 5.29 -4.81
CA SER A 93 23.36 5.96 -5.35
C SER A 93 23.75 7.23 -6.09
N LEU A 94 23.14 7.43 -7.25
CA LEU A 94 23.21 8.68 -8.02
C LEU A 94 21.87 9.39 -7.87
N LEU A 95 21.91 10.67 -7.51
CA LEU A 95 20.74 11.53 -7.43
C LEU A 95 20.62 12.44 -8.67
N ASP A 96 19.44 12.96 -8.92
CA ASP A 96 19.17 13.88 -10.04
C ASP A 96 19.82 15.25 -9.89
N ASP A 97 20.31 15.61 -8.70
CA ASP A 97 21.16 16.77 -8.44
C ASP A 97 22.64 16.53 -8.78
N ASN A 98 22.96 15.41 -9.40
CA ASN A 98 24.31 15.00 -9.81
C ASN A 98 25.27 14.70 -8.64
N THR A 99 24.76 14.30 -7.49
CA THR A 99 25.54 13.83 -6.35
C THR A 99 25.58 12.31 -6.28
N ILE A 100 26.71 11.74 -5.87
CA ILE A 100 26.90 10.31 -5.66
C ILE A 100 27.11 10.04 -4.18
N HIS A 101 26.43 9.05 -3.64
CA HIS A 101 26.48 8.68 -2.25
C HIS A 101 26.88 7.22 -2.08
N LEU A 102 27.75 6.96 -1.12
CA LEU A 102 28.15 5.61 -0.73
C LEU A 102 27.44 5.25 0.57
N TRP A 103 26.75 4.13 0.55
CA TRP A 103 26.04 3.55 1.68
C TRP A 103 26.65 2.22 2.09
N GLU A 104 26.64 1.93 3.38
CA GLU A 104 27.08 0.65 3.94
C GLU A 104 26.02 0.01 4.83
N ILE A 105 25.92 -1.32 4.72
CA ILE A 105 25.19 -2.13 5.69
C ILE A 105 26.10 -2.37 6.88
N VAL A 106 25.79 -1.77 8.01
CA VAL A 106 26.56 -1.86 9.26
C VAL A 106 25.77 -2.60 10.33
N GLN A 107 26.47 -3.30 11.20
CA GLN A 107 25.87 -3.97 12.35
C GLN A 107 25.98 -3.09 13.60
N ARG A 108 24.82 -2.82 14.22
CA ARG A 108 24.72 -2.10 15.50
C ARG A 108 23.73 -2.87 16.37
N GLU A 109 24.08 -3.13 17.64
CA GLU A 109 23.21 -3.87 18.57
C GLU A 109 22.67 -5.19 18.01
N ASN A 110 23.52 -5.94 17.31
CA ASN A 110 23.18 -7.22 16.66
C ASN A 110 22.17 -7.11 15.48
N ARG A 111 21.94 -5.92 14.95
CA ARG A 111 21.07 -5.65 13.80
C ARG A 111 21.85 -5.00 12.66
N SER A 112 21.36 -5.18 11.45
CA SER A 112 21.89 -4.49 10.27
C SER A 112 21.12 -3.21 9.97
N HIS A 113 21.87 -2.16 9.70
CA HIS A 113 21.35 -0.84 9.31
C HIS A 113 22.03 -0.35 8.05
N LEU A 114 21.33 0.43 7.25
CA LEU A 114 21.89 1.12 6.10
C LEU A 114 22.30 2.54 6.51
N VAL A 115 23.59 2.84 6.36
CA VAL A 115 24.17 4.14 6.77
C VAL A 115 24.93 4.77 5.61
N GLU A 116 24.71 6.05 5.38
CA GLU A 116 25.52 6.84 4.44
C GLU A 116 26.92 7.08 5.01
N VAL A 117 27.94 6.71 4.24
CA VAL A 117 29.34 6.82 4.65
C VAL A 117 30.02 8.02 4.00
N HIS A 118 29.80 8.22 2.71
CA HIS A 118 30.39 9.30 1.93
C HIS A 118 29.41 9.90 0.93
N SER A 119 29.60 11.17 0.61
CA SER A 119 28.93 11.85 -0.49
C SER A 119 29.94 12.58 -1.35
N PHE A 120 29.73 12.54 -2.65
CA PHE A 120 30.63 13.14 -3.64
C PHE A 120 29.86 14.12 -4.52
N ASN A 121 30.36 15.34 -4.60
CA ASN A 121 29.95 16.27 -5.64
C ASN A 121 30.96 16.19 -6.78
N LEU A 122 30.48 16.02 -7.99
CA LEU A 122 31.38 16.06 -9.15
C LEU A 122 31.96 17.47 -9.30
N PRO A 123 33.29 17.60 -9.46
CA PRO A 123 33.93 18.91 -9.53
C PRO A 123 33.47 19.64 -10.81
N GLY A 124 32.66 20.67 -10.64
CA GLY A 124 32.49 21.72 -11.65
C GLY A 124 33.81 22.45 -11.85
N LYS A 125 34.23 22.70 -13.07
CA LYS A 125 35.40 23.57 -13.31
C LYS A 125 35.11 24.96 -12.71
N PRO A 126 35.99 25.50 -11.84
CA PRO A 126 35.75 26.84 -11.29
C PRO A 126 35.75 27.88 -12.44
N GLY A 127 34.63 28.62 -12.56
CA GLY A 127 34.46 29.71 -13.52
C GLY A 127 33.62 29.46 -14.76
N ILE A 128 33.05 28.24 -14.93
CA ILE A 128 32.05 28.00 -15.97
C ILE A 128 30.78 27.52 -15.23
N GLU A 129 29.69 28.25 -15.38
CA GLU A 129 28.39 27.80 -14.93
C GLU A 129 28.18 26.37 -15.38
N SER A 130 27.96 25.48 -14.44
CA SER A 130 27.90 24.03 -14.62
C SER A 130 26.77 23.65 -15.52
N THR A 131 27.08 23.46 -16.73
CA THR A 131 26.10 23.03 -17.70
C THR A 131 26.25 21.55 -18.02
N SER A 132 25.32 21.02 -18.70
CA SER A 132 25.11 19.67 -19.18
C SER A 132 26.33 18.75 -19.38
N ALA A 133 27.51 19.32 -19.58
CA ALA A 133 28.72 18.55 -19.92
C ALA A 133 29.22 17.60 -18.80
N THR A 134 28.89 17.88 -17.54
CA THR A 134 29.32 17.09 -16.38
C THR A 134 28.19 16.30 -15.71
N ARG A 135 26.96 16.45 -16.21
CA ARG A 135 25.83 15.70 -15.69
C ARG A 135 26.00 14.21 -16.01
N VAL A 136 25.95 13.37 -14.99
CA VAL A 136 26.07 11.93 -15.13
C VAL A 136 24.79 11.35 -15.74
N THR A 137 24.92 10.60 -16.81
CA THR A 137 23.83 9.91 -17.48
C THR A 137 23.78 8.42 -17.16
N VAL A 138 24.96 7.81 -16.96
CA VAL A 138 25.05 6.39 -16.63
C VAL A 138 26.28 6.12 -15.77
N MET A 139 26.17 5.16 -14.87
CA MET A 139 27.26 4.65 -14.04
C MET A 139 27.54 3.18 -14.37
N LEU A 140 28.82 2.81 -14.38
CA LEU A 140 29.28 1.44 -14.42
C LEU A 140 30.24 1.21 -13.27
N LEU A 141 29.86 0.33 -12.35
CA LEU A 141 30.78 -0.19 -11.33
C LEU A 141 31.31 -1.55 -11.82
N LYS A 142 32.62 -1.66 -11.93
CA LYS A 142 33.25 -2.95 -12.31
C LYS A 142 32.99 -4.01 -11.26
N LEU A 143 32.89 -5.26 -11.68
CA LEU A 143 32.64 -6.40 -10.80
C LEU A 143 33.70 -6.54 -9.70
N SER A 144 34.94 -6.16 -10.00
CA SER A 144 36.02 -6.09 -9.02
C SER A 144 35.84 -5.01 -7.95
N CYS A 145 34.90 -4.09 -8.14
CA CYS A 145 34.66 -2.91 -7.32
C CYS A 145 35.85 -1.93 -7.18
N GLU A 146 36.81 -2.03 -8.09
CA GLU A 146 38.03 -1.20 -8.06
C GLU A 146 37.90 0.06 -8.90
N LEU A 147 36.96 0.09 -9.82
CA LEU A 147 36.79 1.18 -10.79
C LEU A 147 35.29 1.50 -10.95
N LEU A 148 34.99 2.79 -10.87
CA LEU A 148 33.70 3.35 -11.23
C LEU A 148 33.84 4.23 -12.47
N ALA A 149 33.11 3.92 -13.52
CA ALA A 149 33.04 4.72 -14.73
C ALA A 149 31.73 5.51 -14.77
N LEU A 150 31.82 6.78 -15.08
CA LEU A 150 30.67 7.69 -15.20
C LEU A 150 30.59 8.23 -16.61
N GLY A 151 29.50 7.92 -17.32
CA GLY A 151 29.17 8.55 -18.59
C GLY A 151 28.46 9.87 -18.37
N THR A 152 28.75 10.87 -19.19
CA THR A 152 28.21 12.22 -19.04
C THR A 152 27.33 12.65 -20.22
N GLU A 153 26.49 13.64 -20.00
CA GLU A 153 25.62 14.24 -21.04
C GLU A 153 26.45 14.90 -22.16
N GLY A 154 27.65 15.37 -21.86
CA GLY A 154 28.60 15.92 -22.84
C GLY A 154 29.36 14.88 -23.64
N GLY A 155 29.13 13.58 -23.43
CA GLY A 155 29.79 12.47 -24.13
C GLY A 155 31.13 12.05 -23.53
N GLY A 156 31.54 12.63 -22.42
CA GLY A 156 32.75 12.25 -21.69
C GLY A 156 32.54 11.04 -20.78
N VAL A 157 33.62 10.31 -20.50
CA VAL A 157 33.64 9.25 -19.49
C VAL A 157 34.67 9.58 -18.43
N LEU A 158 34.25 9.57 -17.16
CA LEU A 158 35.07 9.85 -15.98
C LEU A 158 35.36 8.54 -15.25
N LEU A 159 36.56 8.35 -14.76
CA LEU A 159 36.95 7.16 -14.00
C LEU A 159 37.35 7.52 -12.57
N PHE A 160 36.84 6.74 -11.63
CA PHE A 160 37.20 6.81 -10.21
C PHE A 160 37.80 5.48 -9.76
N VAL A 161 38.95 5.53 -9.08
CA VAL A 161 39.71 4.35 -8.63
C VAL A 161 39.48 4.12 -7.12
N LYS A 162 39.71 2.92 -6.67
CA LYS A 162 39.50 2.23 -5.38
C LYS A 162 39.43 3.04 -4.08
N SER A 163 40.02 4.22 -3.98
CA SER A 163 39.96 5.03 -2.76
C SER A 163 38.89 6.13 -2.77
N PHE A 164 38.06 6.16 -3.80
CA PHE A 164 37.14 7.27 -4.08
C PHE A 164 37.85 8.66 -4.07
N THR A 165 39.17 8.65 -4.06
CA THR A 165 39.97 9.84 -4.34
C THR A 165 39.89 10.11 -5.83
N CYS A 166 39.35 11.27 -6.15
CA CYS A 166 39.06 11.74 -7.48
C CYS A 166 40.33 11.85 -8.33
N LEU A 167 40.67 10.77 -9.03
CA LEU A 167 41.47 10.83 -10.23
C LEU A 167 40.51 11.00 -11.39
N VAL A 168 40.02 12.22 -11.63
CA VAL A 168 39.34 12.53 -12.88
C VAL A 168 40.37 12.40 -13.99
N ILE A 169 40.43 11.22 -14.57
CA ILE A 169 41.14 11.04 -15.84
C ILE A 169 40.08 11.33 -16.90
N PRO A 170 40.15 12.44 -17.64
CA PRO A 170 39.33 12.64 -18.82
C PRO A 170 39.77 11.58 -19.80
N LEU A 171 38.90 10.54 -19.91
CA LEU A 171 39.36 9.31 -20.49
C LEU A 171 39.41 9.32 -22.00
N PHE A 172 38.61 10.17 -22.67
CA PHE A 172 38.50 9.83 -24.05
C PHE A 172 37.83 10.91 -24.88
N SER A 173 38.51 11.36 -25.90
CA SER A 173 37.91 11.93 -27.07
C SER A 173 37.99 10.93 -28.24
N VAL A 174 36.85 10.55 -28.76
CA VAL A 174 36.80 9.82 -30.02
C VAL A 174 37.58 10.61 -31.10
N PRO A 175 38.51 10.00 -31.86
CA PRO A 175 39.22 10.70 -32.91
C PRO A 175 38.25 11.42 -33.87
N GLU A 176 38.59 12.63 -34.29
CA GLU A 176 37.75 13.50 -35.11
C GLU A 176 37.28 12.82 -36.42
N GLU A 177 38.12 11.92 -36.97
CA GLU A 177 37.80 11.11 -38.16
C GLU A 177 36.51 10.29 -38.00
N TYR A 178 36.16 9.87 -36.78
CA TYR A 178 34.96 9.08 -36.49
C TYR A 178 33.74 9.93 -36.04
N LYS A 179 33.95 11.18 -35.70
CA LYS A 179 32.88 12.09 -35.31
C LYS A 179 32.01 12.57 -36.47
N CYS A 180 32.44 12.39 -37.70
CA CYS A 180 31.75 12.87 -38.91
C CYS A 180 31.25 14.32 -38.82
N GLY A 181 31.99 15.21 -38.15
CA GLY A 181 31.64 16.61 -37.96
C GLY A 181 30.41 16.88 -37.05
N LYS A 182 29.93 15.88 -36.31
CA LYS A 182 28.79 15.98 -35.38
C LYS A 182 29.18 15.55 -33.98
N SER A 183 28.53 16.13 -32.97
CA SER A 183 28.71 15.65 -31.57
C SER A 183 28.18 14.22 -31.47
N LEU A 184 28.79 13.39 -30.63
CA LEU A 184 28.39 11.99 -30.40
C LEU A 184 27.12 11.87 -29.57
N GLY A 185 26.70 12.94 -28.87
CA GLY A 185 25.62 12.95 -27.94
C GLY A 185 26.03 12.42 -26.56
N PRO A 186 25.08 12.37 -25.63
CA PRO A 186 25.29 11.79 -24.29
C PRO A 186 25.75 10.34 -24.34
N VAL A 187 26.47 9.89 -23.31
CA VAL A 187 26.74 8.47 -23.08
C VAL A 187 25.47 7.82 -22.55
N GLU A 188 24.91 6.87 -23.28
CA GLU A 188 23.66 6.18 -22.92
C GLU A 188 23.90 4.87 -22.18
N SER A 189 24.99 4.16 -22.46
CA SER A 189 25.28 2.89 -21.85
C SER A 189 26.78 2.66 -21.69
N LEU A 190 27.13 2.04 -20.56
CA LEU A 190 28.47 1.54 -20.26
C LEU A 190 28.35 0.09 -19.82
N GLN A 191 29.14 -0.82 -20.40
CA GLN A 191 29.13 -2.23 -20.08
C GLN A 191 30.56 -2.78 -19.95
N GLU A 192 30.82 -3.50 -18.86
CA GLU A 192 32.08 -4.24 -18.68
C GLU A 192 32.09 -5.49 -19.58
N HIS A 193 33.24 -5.76 -20.23
CA HIS A 193 33.38 -6.99 -21.02
C HIS A 193 33.31 -8.22 -20.10
N PRO A 194 32.50 -9.24 -20.42
CA PRO A 194 32.25 -10.34 -19.51
C PRO A 194 33.46 -11.25 -19.22
N GLN A 195 34.44 -11.31 -20.13
CA GLN A 195 35.62 -12.16 -20.01
C GLN A 195 36.93 -11.38 -19.85
N ASP A 196 36.96 -10.12 -20.19
CA ASP A 196 38.14 -9.25 -20.09
C ASP A 196 37.80 -7.97 -19.33
N SER A 197 38.15 -7.95 -18.03
CA SER A 197 37.84 -6.83 -17.16
C SER A 197 38.54 -5.51 -17.55
N ASP A 198 39.52 -5.56 -18.43
CA ASP A 198 40.23 -4.35 -18.90
C ASP A 198 39.52 -3.64 -20.06
N LYS A 199 38.44 -4.21 -20.57
CA LYS A 199 37.65 -3.63 -21.66
C LYS A 199 36.26 -3.22 -21.22
N ILE A 200 35.83 -2.04 -21.70
CA ILE A 200 34.48 -1.52 -21.53
C ILE A 200 33.86 -1.13 -22.87
N LEU A 201 32.56 -1.33 -22.97
CA LEU A 201 31.75 -0.91 -24.10
C LEU A 201 31.07 0.40 -23.78
N ILE A 202 31.28 1.41 -24.62
CA ILE A 202 30.71 2.76 -24.44
C ILE A 202 29.75 3.01 -25.60
N GLY A 203 28.47 3.26 -25.21
CA GLY A 203 27.43 3.56 -26.20
C GLY A 203 27.00 5.03 -26.12
N TYR A 204 26.99 5.70 -27.27
CA TYR A 204 26.61 7.09 -27.43
C TYR A 204 25.18 7.19 -28.00
N SER A 205 24.42 8.19 -27.56
CA SER A 205 22.99 8.34 -27.95
C SER A 205 22.75 8.37 -29.46
N ARG A 206 23.70 8.87 -30.25
CA ARG A 206 23.54 8.93 -31.71
C ARG A 206 23.86 7.64 -32.44
N GLY A 207 24.22 6.57 -31.73
CA GLY A 207 24.36 5.24 -32.26
C GLY A 207 25.80 4.71 -32.37
N LEU A 208 26.82 5.53 -32.12
CA LEU A 208 28.21 5.06 -32.05
C LEU A 208 28.43 4.21 -30.79
N VAL A 209 29.05 3.06 -30.95
CA VAL A 209 29.48 2.19 -29.84
C VAL A 209 30.98 1.98 -29.94
N VAL A 210 31.71 2.10 -28.86
CA VAL A 210 33.16 1.99 -28.79
C VAL A 210 33.54 0.91 -27.77
N LEU A 211 34.37 -0.03 -28.19
CA LEU A 211 35.08 -0.94 -27.30
C LEU A 211 36.40 -0.32 -26.91
N TRP A 212 36.58 0.01 -25.64
CA TRP A 212 37.69 0.72 -25.07
C TRP A 212 38.54 -0.18 -24.17
N ASP A 213 39.84 -0.18 -24.41
CA ASP A 213 40.81 -0.84 -23.53
C ASP A 213 41.32 0.15 -22.49
N LEU A 214 41.05 -0.18 -21.19
CA LEU A 214 41.43 0.65 -20.05
C LEU A 214 42.93 0.67 -19.77
N ASN A 215 43.64 -0.42 -20.05
CA ASN A 215 45.08 -0.55 -19.81
C ASN A 215 45.89 0.18 -20.85
N CYS A 216 45.59 -0.10 -22.11
CA CYS A 216 46.30 0.50 -23.24
C CYS A 216 45.81 1.90 -23.58
N ARG A 217 44.65 2.29 -23.04
CA ARG A 217 44.02 3.59 -23.27
C ARG A 217 43.77 3.91 -24.74
N HIS A 218 43.29 2.92 -25.49
CA HIS A 218 42.96 3.09 -26.89
C HIS A 218 41.66 2.40 -27.27
N VAL A 219 41.15 2.73 -28.43
CA VAL A 219 40.00 2.12 -29.06
C VAL A 219 40.37 0.79 -29.66
N ASP A 220 39.75 -0.31 -29.20
CA ASP A 220 39.91 -1.61 -29.82
C ASP A 220 39.03 -1.77 -31.06
N ASN A 221 37.74 -1.45 -30.89
CA ASN A 221 36.76 -1.58 -31.97
C ASN A 221 35.78 -0.40 -31.95
N LEU A 222 35.28 -0.06 -33.14
CA LEU A 222 34.24 0.91 -33.39
C LEU A 222 33.06 0.25 -34.08
N PHE A 223 31.86 0.55 -33.66
CA PHE A 223 30.61 0.06 -34.23
C PHE A 223 29.74 1.26 -34.62
N LEU A 224 29.58 1.48 -35.93
CA LEU A 224 28.96 2.69 -36.49
C LEU A 224 27.46 2.47 -36.71
N GLY A 225 26.68 2.54 -35.62
CA GLY A 225 25.23 2.50 -35.71
C GLY A 225 24.62 3.80 -36.24
N LYS A 226 23.53 3.67 -36.99
CA LYS A 226 22.82 4.82 -37.61
C LYS A 226 21.57 5.24 -36.83
N GLN A 227 21.13 4.42 -35.89
CA GLN A 227 19.92 4.65 -35.09
C GLN A 227 20.28 5.12 -33.70
N GLN A 228 19.39 5.91 -33.11
CA GLN A 228 19.55 6.36 -31.73
C GLN A 228 19.58 5.17 -30.76
N LEU A 229 20.63 5.12 -29.97
CA LEU A 229 20.89 4.06 -29.00
C LEU A 229 20.08 4.26 -27.72
N GLU A 230 19.52 3.18 -27.17
CA GLU A 230 18.84 3.15 -25.87
C GLU A 230 19.59 2.31 -24.83
N SER A 231 20.06 1.12 -25.18
CA SER A 231 20.82 0.25 -24.26
C SER A 231 21.77 -0.70 -24.98
N LEU A 232 22.71 -1.27 -24.23
CA LEU A 232 23.66 -2.28 -24.66
C LEU A 232 23.64 -3.47 -23.71
N VAL A 233 23.85 -4.67 -24.23
CA VAL A 233 24.08 -5.87 -23.43
C VAL A 233 25.08 -6.80 -24.14
N TRP A 234 26.02 -7.34 -23.38
CA TRP A 234 26.96 -8.36 -23.85
C TRP A 234 26.29 -9.73 -23.93
N GLU A 235 26.65 -10.47 -24.96
CA GLU A 235 26.59 -11.93 -24.91
C GLU A 235 27.68 -12.44 -23.96
N ARG A 236 27.43 -13.49 -23.23
CA ARG A 236 28.29 -13.94 -22.14
C ARG A 236 29.73 -14.35 -22.55
N SER A 237 29.89 -14.80 -23.77
CA SER A 237 31.22 -15.12 -24.32
C SER A 237 32.07 -13.87 -24.57
N GLY A 238 31.45 -12.69 -24.69
CA GLY A 238 32.15 -11.47 -25.11
C GLY A 238 32.46 -11.37 -26.60
N ASN A 239 31.99 -12.31 -27.42
CA ASN A 239 32.20 -12.31 -28.86
C ASN A 239 31.18 -11.46 -29.62
N SER A 240 30.07 -11.15 -29.01
CA SER A 240 29.02 -10.34 -29.58
C SER A 240 28.27 -9.54 -28.50
N PHE A 241 27.57 -8.51 -28.92
CA PHE A 241 26.68 -7.73 -28.07
C PHE A 241 25.44 -7.29 -28.85
N VAL A 242 24.41 -6.90 -28.10
CA VAL A 242 23.16 -6.37 -28.67
C VAL A 242 23.01 -4.91 -28.29
N SER A 243 22.59 -4.10 -29.26
CA SER A 243 22.18 -2.71 -29.05
C SER A 243 20.68 -2.56 -29.31
N SER A 244 19.97 -1.88 -28.41
CA SER A 244 18.55 -1.54 -28.60
C SER A 244 18.41 -0.08 -29.01
N HIS A 245 17.37 0.23 -29.77
CA HIS A 245 17.24 1.50 -30.44
C HIS A 245 15.86 2.13 -30.34
N SER A 246 15.81 3.45 -30.59
CA SER A 246 14.60 4.26 -30.52
C SER A 246 13.54 3.98 -31.58
N ASP A 247 13.93 3.25 -32.64
CA ASP A 247 13.04 2.81 -33.74
C ASP A 247 12.20 1.56 -33.37
N GLY A 248 12.41 1.00 -32.18
CA GLY A 248 11.75 -0.23 -31.72
C GLY A 248 12.47 -1.50 -32.13
N GLY A 249 13.70 -1.39 -32.62
CA GLY A 249 14.53 -2.50 -33.03
C GLY A 249 15.75 -2.76 -32.16
N TYR A 250 16.40 -3.85 -32.41
CA TYR A 250 17.71 -4.20 -31.85
C TYR A 250 18.65 -4.72 -32.93
N MET A 251 19.94 -4.57 -32.69
CA MET A 251 21.00 -5.01 -33.60
C MET A 251 22.00 -5.89 -32.84
N VAL A 252 22.45 -6.97 -33.49
CA VAL A 252 23.48 -7.86 -32.95
C VAL A 252 24.80 -7.54 -33.67
N TRP A 253 25.86 -7.33 -32.92
CA TRP A 253 27.18 -6.97 -33.40
C TRP A 253 28.20 -8.03 -33.02
N ALA A 254 29.07 -8.39 -33.95
CA ALA A 254 30.23 -9.26 -33.70
C ALA A 254 31.46 -8.43 -33.38
N VAL A 255 32.21 -8.85 -32.36
CA VAL A 255 33.50 -8.28 -32.00
C VAL A 255 34.60 -9.09 -32.71
N SER A 256 35.32 -8.44 -33.61
CA SER A 256 36.38 -9.07 -34.38
C SER A 256 37.73 -8.35 -34.17
N SER A 257 38.75 -9.11 -33.87
CA SER A 257 40.12 -8.59 -33.74
C SER A 257 40.75 -8.23 -35.08
N SER A 258 40.20 -8.71 -36.17
CA SER A 258 40.73 -8.46 -37.52
C SER A 258 40.15 -7.21 -38.21
N ASN A 259 39.05 -6.68 -37.70
CA ASN A 259 38.41 -5.50 -38.29
C ASN A 259 38.04 -4.48 -37.16
N PRO A 260 38.84 -3.43 -36.97
CA PRO A 260 38.66 -2.47 -35.91
C PRO A 260 37.45 -1.54 -36.10
N CYS A 261 36.86 -1.51 -37.33
CA CYS A 261 35.71 -0.67 -37.63
C CYS A 261 34.61 -1.49 -38.30
N THR A 262 33.48 -1.65 -37.64
CA THR A 262 32.33 -2.41 -38.10
C THR A 262 31.19 -1.47 -38.46
N HIS A 263 30.76 -1.51 -39.73
CA HIS A 263 29.66 -0.66 -40.22
C HIS A 263 28.32 -1.37 -40.23
N ASP A 264 28.30 -2.69 -40.34
CA ASP A 264 27.10 -3.49 -40.49
C ASP A 264 26.97 -4.49 -39.30
N PRO A 265 25.82 -4.54 -38.66
CA PRO A 265 25.54 -5.56 -37.64
C PRO A 265 25.36 -6.94 -38.29
N ILE A 266 25.51 -8.02 -37.49
CA ILE A 266 25.21 -9.39 -37.95
C ILE A 266 23.73 -9.48 -38.31
N SER A 267 22.86 -8.90 -37.47
CA SER A 267 21.43 -8.85 -37.70
C SER A 267 20.82 -7.57 -37.18
N SER A 268 19.74 -7.14 -37.80
CA SER A 268 18.91 -6.01 -37.37
C SER A 268 17.45 -6.42 -37.45
N THR A 269 16.74 -6.31 -36.32
CA THR A 269 15.37 -6.79 -36.21
C THR A 269 14.51 -5.74 -35.51
N ILE A 270 13.33 -5.49 -36.07
CA ILE A 270 12.26 -4.73 -35.42
C ILE A 270 11.15 -5.73 -35.09
N PRO A 271 11.04 -6.24 -33.84
CA PRO A 271 10.18 -7.38 -33.53
C PRO A 271 8.70 -7.17 -33.83
N TYR A 272 8.25 -5.94 -33.75
CA TYR A 272 6.84 -5.57 -33.98
C TYR A 272 6.62 -4.70 -35.21
N GLY A 273 7.66 -4.58 -36.08
CA GLY A 273 7.54 -3.89 -37.35
C GLY A 273 6.61 -4.61 -38.35
N PRO A 274 6.38 -4.02 -39.50
CA PRO A 274 7.08 -2.89 -40.15
C PRO A 274 6.56 -1.49 -39.81
N PHE A 275 5.58 -1.37 -38.92
CA PHE A 275 5.02 -0.08 -38.53
C PHE A 275 5.98 0.72 -37.63
N PRO A 276 5.81 2.07 -37.52
CA PRO A 276 6.56 2.86 -36.57
C PRO A 276 6.33 2.34 -35.13
N CYS A 277 7.41 1.95 -34.44
CA CYS A 277 7.40 1.39 -33.11
C CYS A 277 7.98 2.36 -32.09
N LYS A 278 7.65 2.18 -30.81
CA LYS A 278 8.30 2.84 -29.69
C LYS A 278 9.68 2.23 -29.43
N ALA A 279 10.55 3.00 -28.79
CA ALA A 279 11.88 2.54 -28.42
C ALA A 279 11.87 1.23 -27.62
N VAL A 280 12.85 0.40 -27.86
CA VAL A 280 13.24 -0.69 -26.97
C VAL A 280 14.17 -0.10 -25.91
N ASN A 281 13.63 0.16 -24.71
CA ASN A 281 14.33 0.95 -23.69
C ASN A 281 15.47 0.18 -23.03
N LYS A 282 15.29 -1.11 -22.80
CA LYS A 282 16.31 -1.99 -22.21
C LYS A 282 16.18 -3.39 -22.78
N ILE A 283 17.30 -4.01 -23.07
CA ILE A 283 17.39 -5.37 -23.60
C ILE A 283 18.39 -6.18 -22.77
N LEU A 284 18.04 -7.43 -22.47
CA LEU A 284 18.90 -8.40 -21.82
C LEU A 284 19.03 -9.66 -22.69
N TRP A 285 20.20 -10.27 -22.68
CA TRP A 285 20.47 -11.53 -23.35
C TRP A 285 20.32 -12.70 -22.37
N ARG A 286 19.58 -13.74 -22.78
CA ARG A 286 19.58 -15.02 -22.08
C ARG A 286 20.82 -15.83 -22.49
N THR A 287 21.28 -16.70 -21.63
CA THR A 287 22.54 -17.43 -21.80
C THR A 287 22.52 -18.58 -22.79
N THR A 288 21.36 -19.12 -23.11
CA THR A 288 21.18 -20.14 -24.14
C THR A 288 20.82 -19.52 -25.48
N GLU A 289 21.06 -20.26 -26.52
CA GLU A 289 20.98 -19.87 -27.93
C GLU A 289 19.78 -18.97 -28.23
N SER A 290 19.99 -17.71 -28.54
CA SER A 290 19.04 -16.73 -29.06
C SER A 290 17.92 -16.16 -28.16
N GLY A 291 17.92 -16.38 -26.84
CA GLY A 291 16.90 -15.81 -25.94
C GLY A 291 17.12 -14.34 -25.61
N LEU A 292 16.11 -13.48 -25.79
CA LEU A 292 16.15 -12.05 -25.48
C LEU A 292 14.98 -11.63 -24.58
N LEU A 293 15.25 -10.67 -23.72
CA LEU A 293 14.27 -10.02 -22.84
C LEU A 293 14.35 -8.51 -23.09
N PHE A 294 13.26 -7.87 -23.46
CA PHE A 294 13.29 -6.42 -23.68
C PHE A 294 11.98 -5.73 -23.31
N SER A 295 12.08 -4.46 -22.92
CA SER A 295 10.93 -3.59 -22.65
C SER A 295 10.70 -2.61 -23.80
N GLY A 296 9.44 -2.33 -24.09
CA GLY A 296 9.05 -1.42 -25.18
C GLY A 296 8.93 -2.11 -26.52
N GLY A 297 9.16 -1.37 -27.59
CA GLY A 297 9.13 -1.87 -28.97
C GLY A 297 7.75 -1.98 -29.61
N MET A 298 6.68 -1.63 -28.91
CA MET A 298 5.29 -1.73 -29.40
C MET A 298 5.00 -0.74 -30.53
N PRO A 299 4.14 -1.10 -31.51
CA PRO A 299 3.67 -0.20 -32.55
C PRO A 299 2.98 1.04 -31.95
N ARG A 300 3.39 2.23 -32.39
CA ARG A 300 2.88 3.51 -31.85
C ARG A 300 1.39 3.71 -32.09
N ALA A 301 0.87 3.26 -33.22
CA ALA A 301 -0.50 3.52 -33.63
C ALA A 301 -1.55 2.68 -32.88
N SER A 302 -1.21 1.44 -32.55
CA SER A 302 -2.17 0.46 -32.03
C SER A 302 -2.00 0.19 -30.53
N TYR A 303 -0.77 0.21 -30.04
CA TYR A 303 -0.42 -0.24 -28.69
C TYR A 303 0.50 0.74 -27.93
N GLY A 304 0.48 2.00 -28.33
CA GLY A 304 1.39 3.03 -27.84
C GLY A 304 1.35 3.29 -26.33
N ASP A 305 0.24 2.97 -25.69
CA ASP A 305 0.06 3.20 -24.23
C ASP A 305 0.19 1.91 -23.41
N ARG A 306 0.54 0.80 -24.05
CA ARG A 306 0.80 -0.45 -23.33
C ARG A 306 2.22 -0.46 -22.78
N HIS A 307 2.36 -0.95 -21.56
CA HIS A 307 3.62 -1.13 -20.88
C HIS A 307 3.97 -2.61 -20.94
N CYS A 308 4.89 -2.97 -21.82
CA CYS A 308 5.16 -4.36 -22.14
C CYS A 308 6.61 -4.74 -21.93
N LEU A 309 6.82 -6.00 -21.57
CA LEU A 309 8.10 -6.67 -21.58
C LEU A 309 7.96 -7.95 -22.39
N THR A 310 8.83 -8.13 -23.39
CA THR A 310 8.81 -9.28 -24.29
C THR A 310 9.88 -10.28 -23.92
N ILE A 311 9.51 -11.55 -23.91
CA ILE A 311 10.42 -12.68 -23.73
C ILE A 311 10.44 -13.47 -25.04
N LEU A 312 11.59 -13.52 -25.67
CA LEU A 312 11.84 -14.34 -26.87
C LEU A 312 12.75 -15.48 -26.52
N GLN A 313 12.38 -16.70 -26.85
CA GLN A 313 13.22 -17.88 -26.74
C GLN A 313 12.84 -18.87 -27.84
N ASP A 314 13.74 -19.12 -28.76
CA ASP A 314 13.52 -19.99 -29.94
C ASP A 314 12.23 -19.64 -30.71
N SER A 315 11.26 -20.55 -30.71
CA SER A 315 9.94 -20.31 -31.26
C SER A 315 8.93 -19.70 -30.29
N SER A 316 9.29 -19.56 -29.00
CA SER A 316 8.41 -19.04 -27.96
C SER A 316 8.49 -17.52 -27.88
N HIS A 317 7.34 -16.89 -28.00
CA HIS A 317 7.18 -15.43 -27.88
C HIS A 317 6.07 -15.13 -26.88
N VAL A 318 6.40 -14.43 -25.81
CA VAL A 318 5.44 -13.95 -24.81
C VAL A 318 5.64 -12.48 -24.59
N THR A 319 4.55 -11.74 -24.63
CA THR A 319 4.51 -10.31 -24.33
C THR A 319 3.74 -10.08 -23.02
N LEU A 320 4.47 -9.73 -21.98
CA LEU A 320 3.90 -9.41 -20.68
C LEU A 320 3.33 -8.00 -20.72
N ASP A 321 2.02 -7.86 -20.50
CA ASP A 321 1.31 -6.58 -20.50
C ASP A 321 1.02 -6.14 -19.06
N PHE A 322 1.58 -5.02 -18.66
CA PHE A 322 1.44 -4.43 -17.33
C PHE A 322 0.51 -3.22 -17.36
N THR A 323 -0.11 -2.92 -16.24
CA THR A 323 -1.01 -1.77 -16.09
C THR A 323 -0.29 -0.46 -15.75
N SER A 324 0.94 -0.54 -15.28
CA SER A 324 1.80 0.61 -15.00
C SER A 324 3.14 0.53 -15.74
N ARG A 325 3.83 1.65 -15.77
CA ARG A 325 5.08 1.81 -16.52
C ARG A 325 6.19 0.93 -15.94
N VAL A 326 6.95 0.27 -16.80
CA VAL A 326 8.17 -0.46 -16.42
C VAL A 326 9.26 0.54 -16.06
N ILE A 327 9.75 0.46 -14.82
CA ILE A 327 10.87 1.29 -14.34
C ILE A 327 12.20 0.63 -14.69
N ASP A 328 12.38 -0.62 -14.29
CA ASP A 328 13.57 -1.42 -14.57
C ASP A 328 13.27 -2.91 -14.35
N PHE A 329 14.18 -3.76 -14.79
CA PHE A 329 14.08 -5.19 -14.58
C PHE A 329 15.46 -5.84 -14.57
N PHE A 330 15.57 -6.99 -13.93
CA PHE A 330 16.77 -7.81 -13.92
C PHE A 330 16.44 -9.30 -13.88
N THR A 331 17.41 -10.12 -14.19
CA THR A 331 17.30 -11.57 -14.12
C THR A 331 18.12 -12.14 -12.97
N ILE A 332 17.63 -13.21 -12.36
CA ILE A 332 18.32 -13.96 -11.32
C ILE A 332 18.76 -15.30 -11.90
N HIS A 333 20.02 -15.62 -11.73
CA HIS A 333 20.62 -16.86 -12.17
C HIS A 333 20.95 -17.78 -10.98
N CYS A 334 20.81 -19.09 -11.16
CA CYS A 334 21.28 -20.06 -10.17
C CYS A 334 22.80 -20.11 -10.21
N THR A 335 23.45 -19.87 -9.06
CA THR A 335 24.92 -19.87 -8.97
C THR A 335 25.48 -21.27 -8.73
N ASP A 336 25.10 -22.26 -9.53
CA ASP A 336 25.79 -23.55 -9.50
C ASP A 336 27.08 -23.42 -10.31
N ARG A 337 28.22 -23.41 -9.62
CA ARG A 337 29.55 -23.16 -10.19
C ARG A 337 29.99 -24.19 -11.24
N GLU A 338 29.28 -25.28 -11.43
CA GLU A 338 29.61 -26.33 -12.39
C GLU A 338 29.03 -26.10 -13.78
N LYS A 339 28.11 -25.17 -13.96
CA LYS A 339 27.56 -24.81 -15.27
C LYS A 339 27.96 -23.39 -15.62
N GLU A 340 28.88 -23.25 -16.50
CA GLU A 340 29.38 -21.97 -17.03
C GLU A 340 28.31 -21.12 -17.75
N PHE A 341 27.16 -21.71 -18.05
CA PHE A 341 26.06 -21.10 -18.79
C PHE A 341 24.72 -21.44 -18.12
N ASP A 342 24.29 -20.60 -17.17
CA ASP A 342 23.00 -20.71 -16.51
C ASP A 342 21.95 -19.86 -17.20
N ASP A 343 20.84 -20.49 -17.59
CA ASP A 343 19.62 -19.74 -17.91
C ASP A 343 19.07 -19.03 -16.67
N PRO A 344 18.49 -17.83 -16.80
CA PRO A 344 17.94 -17.17 -15.67
C PRO A 344 16.79 -17.99 -15.06
N SER A 345 16.80 -18.10 -13.73
CA SER A 345 15.78 -18.80 -12.97
C SER A 345 14.53 -17.93 -12.76
N ALA A 346 14.72 -16.62 -12.67
CA ALA A 346 13.66 -15.67 -12.42
C ALA A 346 13.90 -14.34 -13.13
N LEU A 347 12.81 -13.68 -13.49
CA LEU A 347 12.77 -12.31 -13.96
C LEU A 347 12.07 -11.44 -12.92
N VAL A 348 12.72 -10.37 -12.48
CA VAL A 348 12.17 -9.39 -11.54
C VAL A 348 11.93 -8.09 -12.28
N VAL A 349 10.68 -7.61 -12.29
CA VAL A 349 10.26 -6.39 -12.97
C VAL A 349 9.74 -5.40 -11.94
N LEU A 350 10.40 -4.24 -11.86
CA LEU A 350 9.92 -3.11 -11.09
C LEU A 350 9.05 -2.22 -11.98
N LEU A 351 7.79 -2.10 -11.60
CA LEU A 351 6.82 -1.21 -12.23
C LEU A 351 6.62 0.02 -11.36
N GLU A 352 5.99 1.03 -11.90
CA GLU A 352 5.67 2.25 -11.15
C GLU A 352 4.78 1.97 -9.94
N GLU A 353 3.91 0.95 -10.01
CA GLU A 353 2.89 0.66 -9.01
C GLU A 353 2.99 -0.74 -8.38
N GLU A 354 3.86 -1.60 -8.85
CA GLU A 354 4.03 -2.96 -8.30
C GLU A 354 5.37 -3.59 -8.68
N LEU A 355 5.74 -4.64 -7.96
CA LEU A 355 6.86 -5.54 -8.29
C LEU A 355 6.31 -6.88 -8.75
N VAL A 356 6.76 -7.35 -9.90
CA VAL A 356 6.36 -8.65 -10.45
C VAL A 356 7.58 -9.54 -10.60
N VAL A 357 7.48 -10.75 -10.11
CA VAL A 357 8.51 -11.80 -10.27
C VAL A 357 7.93 -12.93 -11.10
N ILE A 358 8.65 -13.29 -12.16
CA ILE A 358 8.29 -14.38 -13.08
C ILE A 358 9.25 -15.53 -12.86
N ASP A 359 8.72 -16.74 -12.66
CA ASP A 359 9.51 -17.97 -12.63
C ASP A 359 9.79 -18.42 -14.08
N LEU A 360 11.06 -18.37 -14.47
CA LEU A 360 11.47 -18.74 -15.82
C LEU A 360 11.83 -20.23 -15.97
N GLN A 361 11.81 -20.99 -14.89
CA GLN A 361 12.08 -22.44 -14.91
C GLN A 361 10.82 -23.28 -15.07
N MET A 362 9.68 -22.75 -14.61
CA MET A 362 8.39 -23.44 -14.75
C MET A 362 7.79 -23.22 -16.14
N ALA A 363 7.15 -24.27 -16.65
CA ALA A 363 6.41 -24.18 -17.92
C ALA A 363 5.32 -23.10 -17.83
N GLY A 364 5.21 -22.27 -18.88
CA GLY A 364 4.26 -21.17 -18.95
C GLY A 364 4.68 -19.91 -18.18
N TRP A 365 5.87 -19.89 -17.58
CA TRP A 365 6.45 -18.75 -16.87
C TRP A 365 5.47 -18.03 -15.92
N PRO A 366 5.02 -18.72 -14.84
CA PRO A 366 4.05 -18.17 -13.91
C PRO A 366 4.67 -17.05 -13.06
N THR A 367 3.79 -16.19 -12.53
CA THR A 367 4.18 -15.20 -11.52
C THR A 367 4.42 -15.88 -10.17
N VAL A 368 5.42 -15.40 -9.44
CA VAL A 368 5.71 -15.84 -8.07
C VAL A 368 4.98 -14.92 -7.08
N PRO A 369 4.16 -15.47 -6.16
CA PRO A 369 3.51 -14.67 -5.14
C PRO A 369 4.52 -13.94 -4.24
N ALA A 370 4.34 -12.64 -4.06
CA ALA A 370 5.24 -11.83 -3.26
C ALA A 370 4.94 -11.98 -1.75
N PRO A 371 5.93 -12.31 -0.91
CA PRO A 371 5.76 -12.35 0.53
C PRO A 371 5.80 -10.97 1.19
N TYR A 372 6.20 -9.95 0.47
CA TYR A 372 6.23 -8.53 0.82
C TYR A 372 6.14 -7.67 -0.45
N LEU A 373 6.05 -6.36 -0.32
CA LEU A 373 5.87 -5.42 -1.45
C LEU A 373 4.59 -5.68 -2.27
N ALA A 374 3.60 -6.32 -1.68
CA ALA A 374 2.32 -6.50 -2.35
C ALA A 374 1.61 -5.13 -2.52
N PRO A 375 0.97 -4.86 -3.66
CA PRO A 375 0.35 -3.57 -3.91
C PRO A 375 -0.95 -3.43 -3.09
N LEU A 376 -0.88 -2.74 -1.95
CA LEU A 376 -2.04 -2.38 -1.12
C LEU A 376 -3.09 -1.59 -1.92
N HIS A 377 -2.63 -0.82 -2.87
CA HIS A 377 -3.41 0.10 -3.72
C HIS A 377 -3.79 -0.49 -5.07
N SER A 378 -3.73 -1.80 -5.23
CA SER A 378 -4.20 -2.45 -6.48
C SER A 378 -5.63 -2.07 -6.81
N SER A 379 -6.41 -1.73 -5.81
CA SER A 379 -7.57 -0.85 -5.83
C SER A 379 -7.47 0.09 -4.63
N ALA A 380 -7.97 1.30 -4.72
CA ALA A 380 -7.83 2.29 -3.65
C ALA A 380 -8.42 1.78 -2.33
N VAL A 381 -7.66 1.92 -1.24
CA VAL A 381 -8.11 1.56 0.11
C VAL A 381 -9.16 2.57 0.58
N THR A 382 -10.32 2.08 0.96
CA THR A 382 -11.45 2.91 1.43
C THR A 382 -11.70 2.79 2.93
N CYS A 383 -11.36 1.66 3.52
CA CYS A 383 -11.45 1.44 4.97
C CYS A 383 -10.49 0.34 5.39
N SER A 384 -10.24 0.21 6.69
CA SER A 384 -9.38 -0.81 7.26
C SER A 384 -9.88 -1.27 8.63
N CYS A 385 -9.52 -2.50 9.00
CA CYS A 385 -9.86 -3.12 10.27
C CYS A 385 -8.68 -4.00 10.71
N HIS A 386 -8.33 -3.95 11.99
CA HIS A 386 -7.26 -4.77 12.56
C HIS A 386 -7.79 -5.72 13.62
N ILE A 387 -7.30 -6.97 13.62
CA ILE A 387 -7.68 -8.01 14.56
C ILE A 387 -6.43 -8.62 15.17
N SER A 388 -6.41 -8.70 16.50
CA SER A 388 -5.38 -9.36 17.27
C SER A 388 -5.78 -10.79 17.61
N ASN A 389 -4.83 -11.66 17.94
CA ASN A 389 -5.06 -13.04 18.40
C ASN A 389 -5.95 -13.86 17.45
N VAL A 390 -5.56 -13.96 16.20
CA VAL A 390 -6.35 -14.64 15.18
C VAL A 390 -6.21 -16.16 15.32
N PRO A 391 -7.33 -16.93 15.39
CA PRO A 391 -7.30 -18.38 15.41
C PRO A 391 -6.68 -18.99 14.14
N PRO A 392 -6.05 -20.17 14.23
CA PRO A 392 -5.39 -20.81 13.09
C PRO A 392 -6.27 -21.06 11.87
N LYS A 393 -7.58 -21.21 12.06
CA LYS A 393 -8.55 -21.44 10.97
C LYS A 393 -8.62 -20.31 9.94
N LEU A 394 -8.31 -19.07 10.35
CA LEU A 394 -8.30 -17.90 9.45
C LEU A 394 -6.93 -17.69 8.78
N TRP A 395 -6.01 -18.60 8.97
CA TRP A 395 -4.61 -18.44 8.63
C TRP A 395 -4.15 -19.54 7.67
N GLU A 396 -4.09 -19.25 6.37
CA GLU A 396 -3.47 -20.16 5.39
C GLU A 396 -2.01 -19.78 5.15
N ARG A 397 -1.14 -20.79 5.08
CA ARG A 397 0.25 -20.61 4.69
C ARG A 397 0.37 -20.75 3.17
N VAL A 398 0.70 -19.67 2.50
CA VAL A 398 1.15 -19.71 1.11
C VAL A 398 2.65 -19.92 1.10
N VAL A 399 3.11 -21.06 0.56
CA VAL A 399 4.52 -21.29 0.29
C VAL A 399 4.88 -20.58 -1.01
N SER A 400 5.87 -19.71 -0.97
CA SER A 400 6.35 -18.96 -2.12
C SER A 400 7.81 -19.30 -2.41
N ASN A 401 8.14 -19.53 -3.68
CA ASN A 401 9.51 -19.70 -4.17
C ASN A 401 10.14 -18.32 -4.46
N TRP A 402 10.08 -17.42 -3.49
CA TRP A 402 10.61 -16.06 -3.64
C TRP A 402 12.13 -16.07 -3.79
N PRO A 403 12.69 -15.50 -4.88
CA PRO A 403 14.11 -15.61 -5.19
C PRO A 403 15.01 -14.63 -4.42
N ILE A 404 14.43 -13.55 -3.89
CA ILE A 404 15.16 -12.51 -3.15
C ILE A 404 15.13 -12.87 -1.67
N CYS A 405 16.11 -13.61 -1.20
CA CYS A 405 16.11 -14.28 0.10
C CYS A 405 17.38 -14.05 0.96
N GLY A 406 18.11 -12.98 0.69
CA GLY A 406 19.33 -12.64 1.44
C GLY A 406 19.05 -12.15 2.85
N GLY A 407 20.03 -12.34 3.74
CA GLY A 407 19.94 -11.97 5.13
C GLY A 407 19.11 -12.94 5.98
N LYS A 408 18.99 -12.62 7.25
CA LYS A 408 18.23 -13.39 8.25
C LYS A 408 17.29 -12.48 9.02
N ASN A 409 16.05 -12.89 9.15
CA ASN A 409 15.13 -12.27 10.09
C ASN A 409 15.40 -12.82 11.49
N LEU A 410 15.79 -11.96 12.42
CA LEU A 410 16.09 -12.31 13.81
C LEU A 410 14.85 -12.26 14.72
N ALA A 411 13.74 -11.74 14.23
CA ALA A 411 12.49 -11.70 14.99
C ALA A 411 12.01 -13.14 15.25
N ALA A 412 11.63 -13.41 16.51
CA ALA A 412 10.97 -14.66 16.86
C ALA A 412 9.61 -14.76 16.14
N ASP A 413 9.19 -16.01 15.85
CA ASP A 413 7.83 -16.22 15.35
C ASP A 413 6.82 -15.60 16.30
N PRO A 414 5.90 -14.75 15.82
CA PRO A 414 4.96 -14.07 16.71
C PRO A 414 4.07 -15.10 17.40
N LYS A 415 4.00 -15.04 18.72
CA LYS A 415 3.13 -15.90 19.54
C LYS A 415 1.66 -15.68 19.22
N GLN A 416 1.30 -14.47 18.79
CA GLN A 416 -0.05 -14.05 18.45
C GLN A 416 -0.07 -13.60 17.00
N LYS A 417 -1.04 -14.14 16.25
CA LYS A 417 -1.25 -13.74 14.86
C LYS A 417 -2.12 -12.49 14.78
N GLU A 418 -1.68 -11.53 13.99
CA GLU A 418 -2.38 -10.28 13.74
C GLU A 418 -2.82 -10.20 12.28
N LEU A 419 -4.05 -9.75 12.06
CA LEU A 419 -4.69 -9.66 10.76
C LEU A 419 -5.10 -8.22 10.49
N LEU A 420 -4.68 -7.70 9.33
CA LEU A 420 -5.19 -6.44 8.79
C LEU A 420 -6.13 -6.74 7.62
N LEU A 421 -7.35 -6.18 7.68
CA LEU A 421 -8.30 -6.21 6.58
C LEU A 421 -8.36 -4.82 5.95
N THR A 422 -8.29 -4.76 4.62
CA THR A 422 -8.48 -3.52 3.88
C THR A 422 -9.68 -3.65 2.93
N GLY A 423 -10.61 -2.70 3.02
CA GLY A 423 -11.71 -2.55 2.08
C GLY A 423 -11.30 -1.63 0.93
N HIS A 424 -11.77 -1.94 -0.28
CA HIS A 424 -11.31 -1.29 -1.50
C HIS A 424 -12.45 -0.71 -2.35
N GLU A 425 -12.11 0.22 -3.20
CA GLU A 425 -13.05 0.91 -4.10
C GLU A 425 -13.72 -0.03 -5.12
N ASP A 426 -13.07 -1.15 -5.45
CA ASP A 426 -13.60 -2.17 -6.37
C ASP A 426 -14.55 -3.19 -5.71
N GLY A 427 -14.84 -3.03 -4.43
CA GLY A 427 -15.66 -3.95 -3.64
C GLY A 427 -14.92 -5.18 -3.12
N THR A 428 -13.60 -5.19 -3.16
CA THR A 428 -12.79 -6.26 -2.56
C THR A 428 -12.45 -5.95 -1.11
N VAL A 429 -12.34 -7.02 -0.32
CA VAL A 429 -11.74 -7.01 1.01
C VAL A 429 -10.50 -7.89 0.97
N ARG A 430 -9.37 -7.35 1.37
CA ARG A 430 -8.08 -8.06 1.36
C ARG A 430 -7.60 -8.29 2.76
N PHE A 431 -7.09 -9.51 2.99
CA PHE A 431 -6.62 -9.98 4.27
C PHE A 431 -5.10 -10.06 4.24
N TRP A 432 -4.46 -9.40 5.20
CA TRP A 432 -3.01 -9.28 5.31
C TRP A 432 -2.51 -9.81 6.64
N ASP A 433 -1.45 -10.60 6.59
CA ASP A 433 -0.67 -10.93 7.79
C ASP A 433 0.09 -9.70 8.28
N ALA A 434 -0.32 -9.13 9.38
CA ALA A 434 0.29 -7.97 10.03
C ALA A 434 1.09 -8.33 11.29
N SER A 435 1.42 -9.60 11.49
CA SER A 435 2.12 -10.08 12.68
C SER A 435 3.58 -9.66 12.73
N GLY A 436 4.21 -9.44 11.59
CA GLY A 436 5.62 -9.09 11.46
C GLY A 436 5.86 -7.78 10.71
N VAL A 437 7.11 -7.57 10.32
CA VAL A 437 7.57 -6.40 9.58
C VAL A 437 7.02 -6.36 8.16
N SER A 438 6.86 -7.51 7.52
CA SER A 438 6.30 -7.64 6.19
C SER A 438 4.80 -7.82 6.26
N LEU A 439 4.07 -7.05 5.46
CA LEU A 439 2.63 -7.22 5.29
C LEU A 439 2.38 -8.22 4.15
N LYS A 440 2.03 -9.45 4.51
CA LYS A 440 1.88 -10.56 3.58
C LYS A 440 0.42 -10.75 3.18
N PRO A 441 0.09 -10.84 1.88
CA PRO A 441 -1.27 -11.13 1.45
C PRO A 441 -1.66 -12.57 1.81
N LEU A 442 -2.86 -12.74 2.37
CA LEU A 442 -3.41 -14.04 2.75
C LEU A 442 -4.61 -14.44 1.90
N TYR A 443 -5.58 -13.53 1.75
CA TYR A 443 -6.85 -13.83 1.12
C TYR A 443 -7.46 -12.57 0.49
N LYS A 444 -8.18 -12.76 -0.62
CA LYS A 444 -8.92 -11.70 -1.31
C LYS A 444 -10.36 -12.13 -1.48
N LEU A 445 -11.27 -11.34 -0.92
CA LEU A 445 -12.72 -11.51 -1.05
C LEU A 445 -13.26 -10.46 -2.03
N SER A 446 -13.98 -10.89 -3.07
CA SER A 446 -14.68 -9.98 -3.97
C SER A 446 -16.18 -9.97 -3.67
N THR A 447 -16.72 -8.80 -3.31
CA THR A 447 -18.17 -8.61 -3.17
C THR A 447 -18.85 -8.25 -4.49
N ALA A 448 -18.09 -7.87 -5.50
CA ALA A 448 -18.62 -7.59 -6.84
C ALA A 448 -19.32 -8.80 -7.50
N ASN A 449 -18.91 -10.02 -7.14
CA ASN A 449 -19.50 -11.25 -7.65
C ASN A 449 -20.98 -11.47 -7.26
N ILE A 450 -21.45 -10.73 -6.25
CA ILE A 450 -22.84 -10.81 -5.75
C ILE A 450 -23.78 -9.97 -6.61
N PHE A 451 -23.24 -8.96 -7.31
CA PHE A 451 -24.02 -7.97 -8.03
C PHE A 451 -23.90 -8.10 -9.55
N GLN A 452 -24.96 -7.70 -10.26
CA GLN A 452 -24.89 -7.51 -11.70
C GLN A 452 -24.13 -6.23 -12.01
N THR A 453 -22.95 -6.36 -12.61
CA THR A 453 -22.16 -5.23 -13.08
C THR A 453 -22.19 -5.20 -14.61
N ASP A 454 -22.16 -4.00 -15.19
CA ASP A 454 -22.20 -3.77 -16.65
C ASP A 454 -21.06 -4.48 -17.43
N CYS A 455 -20.11 -5.06 -16.71
CA CYS A 455 -18.93 -5.74 -17.29
C CYS A 455 -19.22 -7.18 -17.72
N GLU A 456 -20.20 -7.86 -17.13
CA GLU A 456 -20.48 -9.25 -17.45
C GLU A 456 -21.13 -9.44 -18.84
N HIS A 457 -21.81 -8.42 -19.36
CA HIS A 457 -22.39 -8.47 -20.71
C HIS A 457 -21.37 -8.38 -21.84
N ASN A 458 -20.11 -8.00 -21.53
CA ASN A 458 -19.09 -7.81 -22.55
C ASN A 458 -18.05 -8.92 -22.63
N ASP A 459 -17.90 -9.75 -21.59
CA ASP A 459 -16.95 -10.88 -21.63
C ASP A 459 -17.49 -12.09 -22.43
N SER A 460 -18.81 -12.17 -22.61
CA SER A 460 -19.44 -13.21 -23.44
C SER A 460 -19.34 -12.96 -24.95
N LEU A 461 -18.97 -11.75 -25.37
CA LEU A 461 -18.83 -11.39 -26.79
C LEU A 461 -17.39 -11.48 -27.34
N THR A 462 -16.40 -11.80 -26.50
CA THR A 462 -14.98 -11.91 -26.91
C THR A 462 -14.50 -13.35 -27.12
N GLN A 463 -15.39 -14.34 -27.15
CA GLN A 463 -15.06 -15.72 -27.51
C GLN A 463 -15.25 -16.01 -28.99
N ALA A 464 -14.67 -15.22 -29.89
CA ALA A 464 -14.48 -15.63 -31.27
C ALA A 464 -13.03 -15.38 -31.66
N GLY A 465 -12.22 -16.38 -31.50
CA GLY A 465 -10.95 -16.76 -31.97
C GLY A 465 -10.31 -16.00 -33.14
N GLU A 466 -9.81 -14.82 -32.91
CA GLU A 466 -8.64 -14.32 -33.63
C GLU A 466 -7.53 -14.23 -32.58
N GLU A 467 -6.46 -14.99 -32.75
CA GLU A 467 -5.24 -14.85 -31.97
C GLU A 467 -4.74 -13.43 -32.14
N GLU A 468 -4.93 -12.61 -31.13
CA GLU A 468 -4.46 -11.22 -31.12
C GLU A 468 -2.92 -11.23 -31.20
N TRP A 469 -2.36 -10.66 -32.25
CA TRP A 469 -0.93 -10.43 -32.36
C TRP A 469 -0.61 -8.98 -31.92
N PRO A 470 0.34 -8.74 -31.04
CA PRO A 470 1.22 -9.66 -30.28
C PRO A 470 0.45 -10.51 -29.25
N PRO A 471 0.99 -11.69 -28.84
CA PRO A 471 0.36 -12.57 -27.87
C PRO A 471 0.49 -11.99 -26.46
N PHE A 472 -0.36 -11.04 -26.12
CA PHE A 472 -0.36 -10.37 -24.83
C PHE A 472 -0.82 -11.28 -23.71
N ARG A 473 -0.03 -11.30 -22.64
CA ARG A 473 -0.42 -11.87 -21.36
C ARG A 473 -0.47 -10.78 -20.30
N LYS A 474 -1.64 -10.52 -19.75
CA LYS A 474 -1.80 -9.61 -18.61
C LYS A 474 -1.11 -10.19 -17.39
N VAL A 475 -0.28 -9.40 -16.76
CA VAL A 475 0.48 -9.76 -15.57
C VAL A 475 0.37 -8.65 -14.53
N GLY A 476 0.36 -9.06 -13.26
CA GLY A 476 0.28 -8.15 -12.14
C GLY A 476 -1.12 -8.05 -11.54
N CYS A 477 -1.18 -7.39 -10.40
CA CYS A 477 -2.39 -7.23 -9.58
C CYS A 477 -2.94 -5.80 -9.58
N PHE A 478 -2.15 -4.84 -10.04
CA PHE A 478 -2.54 -3.43 -10.01
C PHE A 478 -3.63 -3.15 -11.06
N ASP A 479 -4.83 -2.86 -10.57
CA ASP A 479 -5.97 -2.41 -11.38
C ASP A 479 -6.69 -1.27 -10.64
N PRO A 480 -6.32 -0.01 -10.91
CA PRO A 480 -6.87 1.14 -10.21
C PRO A 480 -8.30 1.48 -10.64
N TYR A 481 -8.83 0.78 -11.64
CA TYR A 481 -10.14 1.07 -12.22
C TYR A 481 -11.20 0.18 -11.58
N SER A 482 -12.15 0.82 -10.88
CA SER A 482 -13.35 0.19 -10.40
C SER A 482 -14.45 0.24 -11.47
N ASP A 483 -15.21 -0.84 -11.60
CA ASP A 483 -16.31 -0.91 -12.54
C ASP A 483 -17.47 -0.01 -12.15
N ASP A 484 -17.78 0.01 -10.88
CA ASP A 484 -18.88 0.76 -10.32
C ASP A 484 -18.47 1.35 -8.95
N PRO A 485 -18.52 2.68 -8.77
CA PRO A 485 -18.17 3.32 -7.50
C PRO A 485 -19.09 2.93 -6.34
N ARG A 486 -20.26 2.38 -6.61
CA ARG A 486 -21.18 1.87 -5.59
C ARG A 486 -20.65 0.62 -4.88
N LEU A 487 -19.68 -0.10 -5.49
CA LEU A 487 -19.04 -1.28 -4.91
C LEU A 487 -18.08 -0.94 -3.78
N ALA A 488 -17.65 0.31 -3.63
CA ALA A 488 -16.67 0.70 -2.64
C ALA A 488 -17.10 0.29 -1.22
N ILE A 489 -16.19 -0.36 -0.52
CA ILE A 489 -16.41 -0.81 0.85
C ILE A 489 -16.29 0.39 1.80
N GLN A 490 -17.24 0.54 2.71
CA GLN A 490 -17.27 1.63 3.69
C GLN A 490 -16.92 1.17 5.09
N LYS A 491 -17.40 0.01 5.51
CA LYS A 491 -17.21 -0.54 6.85
C LYS A 491 -17.03 -2.06 6.81
N ILE A 492 -16.23 -2.56 7.74
CA ILE A 492 -15.96 -3.97 7.93
C ILE A 492 -16.09 -4.29 9.42
N SER A 493 -16.76 -5.37 9.75
CA SER A 493 -16.82 -5.92 11.11
C SER A 493 -16.65 -7.44 11.03
N VAL A 494 -15.80 -7.99 11.87
CA VAL A 494 -15.47 -9.42 11.84
C VAL A 494 -15.44 -10.00 13.23
N CYS A 495 -15.96 -11.22 13.34
CA CYS A 495 -15.82 -12.05 14.54
C CYS A 495 -14.83 -13.18 14.24
N LYS A 496 -13.63 -13.09 14.79
CA LYS A 496 -12.56 -14.05 14.58
C LYS A 496 -12.86 -15.46 15.09
N TYR A 497 -13.73 -15.57 16.09
CA TYR A 497 -14.05 -16.87 16.72
C TYR A 497 -15.17 -17.63 16.02
N SER A 498 -16.14 -16.92 15.47
CA SER A 498 -17.27 -17.53 14.77
C SER A 498 -17.07 -17.64 13.25
N GLY A 499 -16.01 -17.01 12.71
CA GLY A 499 -15.79 -16.98 11.28
C GLY A 499 -16.85 -16.18 10.52
N LYS A 500 -17.44 -15.16 11.14
CA LYS A 500 -18.46 -14.29 10.52
C LYS A 500 -17.88 -12.93 10.20
N LEU A 501 -18.22 -12.44 9.02
CA LEU A 501 -17.76 -11.18 8.48
C LEU A 501 -18.95 -10.36 7.98
N VAL A 502 -18.98 -9.08 8.30
CA VAL A 502 -19.94 -8.12 7.77
C VAL A 502 -19.22 -7.04 6.98
N VAL A 503 -19.64 -6.85 5.76
CA VAL A 503 -19.08 -5.86 4.84
C VAL A 503 -20.18 -4.93 4.38
N ALA A 504 -19.99 -3.64 4.56
CA ALA A 504 -20.96 -2.63 4.18
C ALA A 504 -20.40 -1.65 3.16
N GLY A 505 -21.21 -1.20 2.24
CA GLY A 505 -20.78 -0.42 1.08
C GLY A 505 -21.50 0.89 0.85
N THR A 506 -21.22 1.49 -0.28
CA THR A 506 -21.60 2.87 -0.63
C THR A 506 -23.05 3.00 -1.08
N ALA A 507 -23.68 1.92 -1.51
CA ALA A 507 -25.08 1.92 -2.00
C ALA A 507 -26.07 1.27 -1.02
N GLY A 508 -25.78 1.34 0.27
CA GLY A 508 -26.63 0.79 1.32
C GLY A 508 -26.58 -0.73 1.43
N GLN A 509 -25.66 -1.42 0.73
CA GLN A 509 -25.49 -2.87 0.85
C GLN A 509 -24.76 -3.23 2.14
N VAL A 510 -25.29 -4.21 2.86
CA VAL A 510 -24.66 -4.82 4.03
C VAL A 510 -24.68 -6.34 3.81
N ILE A 511 -23.51 -6.94 3.70
CA ILE A 511 -23.35 -8.35 3.36
C ILE A 511 -22.86 -9.09 4.58
N VAL A 512 -23.57 -10.13 4.99
CA VAL A 512 -23.16 -11.06 6.05
C VAL A 512 -22.54 -12.28 5.37
N LEU A 513 -21.30 -12.60 5.73
CA LEU A 513 -20.54 -13.72 5.19
C LEU A 513 -20.10 -14.66 6.31
N VAL A 514 -20.00 -15.93 5.97
CA VAL A 514 -19.53 -16.99 6.87
C VAL A 514 -18.39 -17.74 6.22
N LEU A 515 -17.37 -18.04 7.00
CA LEU A 515 -16.23 -18.83 6.55
C LEU A 515 -16.64 -20.28 6.36
N SER A 516 -16.45 -20.83 5.15
CA SER A 516 -16.74 -22.21 4.79
C SER A 516 -15.53 -22.85 4.10
N ASP A 517 -15.27 -24.10 4.45
CA ASP A 517 -14.20 -24.89 3.83
C ASP A 517 -14.67 -25.60 2.54
N GLU A 518 -15.96 -25.53 2.24
CA GLU A 518 -16.58 -26.19 1.09
C GLU A 518 -17.07 -25.18 0.05
N LYS A 519 -16.99 -25.60 -1.22
CA LYS A 519 -17.61 -24.88 -2.33
C LYS A 519 -19.13 -24.93 -2.19
N SER A 520 -19.80 -23.82 -2.45
CA SER A 520 -21.27 -23.75 -2.43
C SER A 520 -21.82 -23.16 -3.73
N ASP A 521 -23.05 -23.52 -4.02
CA ASP A 521 -23.82 -23.02 -5.15
C ASP A 521 -25.25 -22.72 -4.67
N HIS A 522 -25.57 -21.44 -4.54
CA HIS A 522 -26.86 -21.00 -4.03
C HIS A 522 -27.26 -19.61 -4.55
N MET A 523 -28.55 -19.33 -4.49
CA MET A 523 -29.07 -18.00 -4.77
C MET A 523 -28.74 -17.05 -3.61
N ILE A 524 -28.50 -15.79 -3.94
CA ILE A 524 -28.26 -14.75 -2.95
C ILE A 524 -29.59 -14.35 -2.33
N ASP A 525 -29.66 -14.50 -1.01
CA ASP A 525 -30.82 -14.08 -0.25
C ASP A 525 -30.74 -12.59 0.05
N VAL A 526 -31.76 -11.84 -0.34
CA VAL A 526 -31.83 -10.38 -0.21
C VAL A 526 -32.92 -9.99 0.76
N ALA A 527 -32.55 -9.24 1.80
CA ALA A 527 -33.50 -8.61 2.71
C ALA A 527 -33.45 -7.09 2.54
N THR A 528 -34.57 -6.46 2.28
CA THR A 528 -34.66 -4.99 2.16
C THR A 528 -35.11 -4.38 3.47
N VAL A 529 -34.38 -3.39 3.95
CA VAL A 529 -34.72 -2.62 5.16
C VAL A 529 -34.96 -1.16 4.77
N ASP A 530 -36.22 -0.72 4.87
CA ASP A 530 -36.61 0.67 4.63
C ASP A 530 -36.44 1.48 5.90
N LEU A 531 -35.48 2.38 5.93
CA LEU A 531 -35.20 3.26 7.07
C LEU A 531 -36.11 4.47 7.15
N LEU A 532 -37.03 4.62 6.19
CA LEU A 532 -37.95 5.79 6.09
C LEU A 532 -39.43 5.40 5.97
N GLN A 533 -39.82 4.22 6.44
CA GLN A 533 -41.17 3.62 6.27
C GLN A 533 -42.35 4.57 6.48
N ASP A 534 -42.24 5.52 7.41
CA ASP A 534 -43.35 6.36 7.84
C ASP A 534 -43.23 7.83 7.38
N ARG A 535 -42.33 8.14 6.45
CA ARG A 535 -42.15 9.51 5.97
C ARG A 535 -42.77 9.73 4.59
N GLU A 536 -43.98 10.33 4.61
CA GLU A 536 -44.58 10.83 3.39
C GLU A 536 -43.77 12.02 2.84
N GLY A 537 -43.53 12.03 1.54
CA GLY A 537 -42.94 13.14 0.83
C GLY A 537 -41.41 13.14 0.67
N PHE A 538 -40.69 12.09 1.13
CA PHE A 538 -39.24 11.99 0.88
C PHE A 538 -38.96 11.36 -0.49
N THR A 539 -38.09 12.02 -1.29
CA THR A 539 -37.64 11.49 -2.57
C THR A 539 -36.13 11.36 -2.55
N TRP A 540 -35.61 10.14 -2.78
CA TRP A 540 -34.20 9.89 -2.92
C TRP A 540 -33.68 10.41 -4.26
N LYS A 541 -32.70 11.31 -4.23
CA LYS A 541 -32.07 11.92 -5.43
C LYS A 541 -30.67 11.40 -5.71
N GLY A 542 -30.17 10.44 -4.90
CA GLY A 542 -28.85 9.84 -5.06
C GLY A 542 -28.82 8.71 -6.10
N HIS A 543 -27.78 7.90 -6.05
CA HIS A 543 -27.62 6.75 -6.93
C HIS A 543 -28.56 5.59 -6.54
N ASP A 544 -28.90 4.77 -7.52
CA ASP A 544 -29.67 3.55 -7.30
C ASP A 544 -28.87 2.50 -6.52
N ARG A 545 -29.58 1.55 -5.92
CA ARG A 545 -28.97 0.36 -5.32
C ARG A 545 -28.23 -0.48 -6.36
N LEU A 546 -27.26 -1.27 -5.92
CA LEU A 546 -26.63 -2.28 -6.73
C LEU A 546 -27.62 -3.45 -6.94
N PRO A 547 -27.95 -3.83 -8.20
CA PRO A 547 -28.80 -4.98 -8.44
C PRO A 547 -28.05 -6.28 -8.10
N PRO A 548 -28.60 -7.14 -7.24
CA PRO A 548 -28.03 -8.47 -6.99
C PRO A 548 -28.17 -9.37 -8.22
N LYS A 549 -27.29 -10.36 -8.35
CA LYS A 549 -27.40 -11.36 -9.42
C LYS A 549 -28.68 -12.17 -9.27
N SER A 550 -29.32 -12.41 -10.39
CA SER A 550 -30.44 -13.36 -10.49
C SER A 550 -29.91 -14.77 -10.76
N GLY A 551 -30.44 -15.75 -10.06
CA GLY A 551 -30.03 -17.12 -10.21
C GLY A 551 -28.95 -17.59 -9.23
N SER A 552 -28.51 -18.79 -9.40
CA SER A 552 -27.53 -19.46 -8.56
C SER A 552 -26.11 -18.91 -8.84
N VAL A 553 -25.35 -18.65 -7.78
CA VAL A 553 -23.96 -18.19 -7.85
C VAL A 553 -23.06 -19.20 -7.16
N VAL A 554 -21.97 -19.55 -7.82
CA VAL A 554 -20.96 -20.46 -7.29
C VAL A 554 -19.94 -19.70 -6.47
N PHE A 555 -19.72 -20.13 -5.22
CA PHE A 555 -18.74 -19.56 -4.30
C PHE A 555 -17.66 -20.58 -3.99
N ALA A 556 -16.40 -20.15 -4.13
CA ALA A 556 -15.24 -20.93 -3.71
C ALA A 556 -15.17 -21.05 -2.17
N PRO A 557 -14.41 -22.02 -1.62
CA PRO A 557 -14.11 -22.05 -0.20
C PRO A 557 -13.54 -20.70 0.28
N GLY A 558 -13.92 -20.29 1.47
CA GLY A 558 -13.60 -19.01 2.06
C GLY A 558 -14.83 -18.33 2.65
N PHE A 559 -14.84 -17.01 2.70
CA PHE A 559 -16.02 -16.26 3.13
C PHE A 559 -17.08 -16.25 2.06
N GLN A 560 -18.25 -16.79 2.40
CA GLN A 560 -19.39 -16.94 1.49
C GLN A 560 -20.59 -16.13 2.00
N PRO A 561 -21.32 -15.42 1.13
CA PRO A 561 -22.47 -14.63 1.55
C PRO A 561 -23.61 -15.51 2.05
N VAL A 562 -24.18 -15.12 3.18
CA VAL A 562 -25.38 -15.73 3.76
C VAL A 562 -26.61 -14.91 3.40
N VAL A 563 -26.50 -13.60 3.53
CA VAL A 563 -27.58 -12.66 3.27
C VAL A 563 -27.01 -11.29 2.85
N LEU A 564 -27.69 -10.67 1.89
CA LEU A 564 -27.50 -9.27 1.52
C LEU A 564 -28.63 -8.46 2.13
N VAL A 565 -28.30 -7.56 3.05
CA VAL A 565 -29.24 -6.58 3.61
C VAL A 565 -29.12 -5.29 2.80
N GLN A 566 -30.17 -4.90 2.12
CA GLN A 566 -30.23 -3.67 1.36
C GLN A 566 -30.95 -2.58 2.16
N CYS A 567 -30.22 -1.57 2.58
CA CYS A 567 -30.81 -0.36 3.17
C CYS A 567 -31.49 0.51 2.12
N MET A 568 -32.68 1.00 2.43
CA MET A 568 -33.39 1.97 1.60
C MET A 568 -33.67 3.23 2.43
N PRO A 569 -33.39 4.42 1.92
CA PRO A 569 -32.76 4.71 0.62
C PRO A 569 -31.31 4.19 0.55
N PRO A 570 -30.76 3.92 -0.66
CA PRO A 570 -29.44 3.30 -0.83
C PRO A 570 -28.29 4.27 -0.58
N ALA A 571 -28.28 4.89 0.59
CA ALA A 571 -27.20 5.75 1.05
C ALA A 571 -26.00 4.95 1.54
N ALA A 572 -24.82 5.56 1.53
CA ALA A 572 -23.62 4.95 2.06
C ALA A 572 -23.79 4.56 3.54
N VAL A 573 -23.37 3.35 3.88
CA VAL A 573 -23.37 2.87 5.26
C VAL A 573 -22.26 3.57 6.03
N THR A 574 -22.61 4.21 7.15
CA THR A 574 -21.70 5.02 7.97
C THR A 574 -21.21 4.31 9.23
N ALA A 575 -21.95 3.29 9.65
CA ALA A 575 -21.61 2.48 10.82
C ALA A 575 -22.15 1.05 10.66
N VAL A 576 -21.39 0.07 11.14
CA VAL A 576 -21.79 -1.32 11.21
C VAL A 576 -21.18 -1.97 12.45
N THR A 577 -21.92 -2.87 13.09
CA THR A 577 -21.42 -3.69 14.18
C THR A 577 -22.04 -5.08 14.14
N LEU A 578 -21.33 -6.09 14.63
CA LEU A 578 -21.71 -7.49 14.64
C LEU A 578 -21.62 -8.01 16.07
N HIS A 579 -22.65 -8.75 16.50
CA HIS A 579 -22.62 -9.58 17.69
C HIS A 579 -22.96 -11.01 17.32
N ALA A 580 -21.94 -11.84 17.18
CA ALA A 580 -22.08 -13.18 16.63
C ALA A 580 -22.82 -14.16 17.55
N GLU A 581 -22.73 -13.99 18.87
CA GLU A 581 -23.43 -14.82 19.84
C GLU A 581 -24.94 -14.58 19.80
N TRP A 582 -25.38 -13.34 19.56
CA TRP A 582 -26.81 -13.00 19.45
C TRP A 582 -27.34 -13.13 18.03
N ASN A 583 -26.50 -13.43 17.05
CA ASN A 583 -26.82 -13.45 15.62
C ASN A 583 -27.39 -12.13 15.10
N LEU A 584 -26.89 -11.02 15.62
CA LEU A 584 -27.35 -9.69 15.27
C LEU A 584 -26.29 -8.86 14.59
N ILE A 585 -26.72 -8.07 13.62
CA ILE A 585 -25.96 -6.96 13.05
C ILE A 585 -26.77 -5.67 13.23
N ALA A 586 -26.05 -4.58 13.48
CA ALA A 586 -26.61 -3.24 13.44
C ALA A 586 -25.87 -2.41 12.40
N PHE A 587 -26.60 -1.58 11.67
CA PHE A 587 -26.06 -0.74 10.60
C PHE A 587 -26.74 0.62 10.62
N GLY A 588 -25.99 1.63 10.22
CA GLY A 588 -26.47 3.00 10.17
C GLY A 588 -26.08 3.69 8.89
N THR A 589 -26.92 4.62 8.45
CA THR A 589 -26.71 5.50 7.30
C THR A 589 -26.96 6.96 7.72
N SER A 590 -26.94 7.88 6.74
CA SER A 590 -27.38 9.27 6.95
C SER A 590 -28.88 9.40 7.25
N HIS A 591 -29.68 8.36 7.03
CA HIS A 591 -31.12 8.37 7.10
C HIS A 591 -31.71 7.57 8.26
N GLY A 592 -30.90 6.99 9.08
CA GLY A 592 -31.30 6.20 10.24
C GLY A 592 -30.41 4.98 10.46
N PHE A 593 -30.86 4.07 11.30
CA PHE A 593 -30.17 2.84 11.60
C PHE A 593 -31.16 1.68 11.76
N GLY A 594 -30.64 0.47 11.59
CA GLY A 594 -31.42 -0.75 11.68
C GLY A 594 -30.69 -1.85 12.43
N LEU A 595 -31.46 -2.81 12.88
CA LEU A 595 -31.04 -4.05 13.50
C LEU A 595 -31.53 -5.20 12.64
N PHE A 596 -30.67 -6.17 12.37
CA PHE A 596 -31.02 -7.34 11.58
C PHE A 596 -30.60 -8.62 12.28
N ASP A 597 -31.57 -9.53 12.46
CA ASP A 597 -31.30 -10.90 12.92
C ASP A 597 -31.02 -11.78 11.68
N TYR A 598 -29.76 -12.06 11.44
CA TYR A 598 -29.35 -12.81 10.25
C TYR A 598 -29.61 -14.31 10.36
N HIS A 599 -29.90 -14.84 11.52
CA HIS A 599 -30.33 -16.23 11.68
C HIS A 599 -31.80 -16.42 11.26
N ARG A 600 -32.68 -15.49 11.73
CA ARG A 600 -34.10 -15.54 11.38
C ARG A 600 -34.47 -14.72 10.15
N ARG A 601 -33.53 -13.88 9.69
CA ARG A 601 -33.71 -12.94 8.58
C ARG A 601 -34.83 -11.94 8.77
N LYS A 602 -34.96 -11.46 10.01
CA LYS A 602 -35.88 -10.42 10.39
C LYS A 602 -35.18 -9.09 10.66
N SER A 603 -35.76 -8.03 10.15
CA SER A 603 -35.25 -6.67 10.33
C SER A 603 -36.11 -5.88 11.32
N PHE A 604 -35.41 -5.00 12.05
CA PHE A 604 -36.01 -3.97 12.88
C PHE A 604 -35.44 -2.63 12.44
N ALA A 605 -36.25 -1.76 11.91
CA ALA A 605 -35.85 -0.40 11.60
C ALA A 605 -36.19 0.52 12.79
N PHE A 606 -35.22 1.32 13.20
CA PHE A 606 -35.40 2.29 14.25
C PHE A 606 -35.43 3.68 13.64
N PHE A 607 -36.60 4.32 13.80
CA PHE A 607 -36.81 5.68 13.40
C PHE A 607 -36.67 6.56 14.61
N HIS A 608 -35.67 7.41 14.59
CA HIS A 608 -35.74 8.55 15.47
C HIS A 608 -36.19 9.78 14.67
N ARG A 609 -36.92 10.67 15.34
CA ARG A 609 -37.30 12.01 14.84
C ARG A 609 -36.08 12.86 14.50
N CYS A 610 -35.19 12.32 13.66
CA CYS A 610 -34.27 13.16 12.95
C CYS A 610 -35.10 14.01 12.02
N THR A 611 -35.29 15.25 12.37
CA THR A 611 -35.77 16.26 11.45
C THR A 611 -34.73 16.39 10.36
N LEU A 612 -34.78 15.48 9.37
CA LEU A 612 -34.13 15.71 8.11
C LEU A 612 -34.76 16.99 7.53
N HIS A 613 -34.00 18.06 7.46
CA HIS A 613 -34.41 19.23 6.71
C HIS A 613 -34.68 18.79 5.27
N PRO A 614 -35.68 19.32 4.57
CA PRO A 614 -35.91 19.01 3.14
C PRO A 614 -34.69 19.23 2.25
N ASN A 615 -33.71 20.02 2.72
CA ASN A 615 -32.45 20.29 2.04
C ASN A 615 -31.32 19.30 2.36
N ASP A 616 -31.51 18.41 3.32
CA ASP A 616 -30.45 17.43 3.70
C ASP A 616 -30.15 16.43 2.55
N SER A 617 -31.10 16.17 1.69
CA SER A 617 -30.91 15.37 0.48
C SER A 617 -30.07 16.08 -0.58
N LEU A 618 -30.04 17.42 -0.59
CA LEU A 618 -29.22 18.22 -1.50
C LEU A 618 -27.76 18.30 -1.02
N ALA A 619 -27.51 18.20 0.27
CA ALA A 619 -26.16 18.18 0.82
C ALA A 619 -25.36 16.91 0.45
N MET A 620 -26.04 15.81 0.10
CA MET A 620 -25.42 14.59 -0.45
C MET A 620 -24.95 14.74 -1.91
N GLU A 621 -25.44 15.72 -2.64
CA GLU A 621 -24.95 16.10 -3.97
C GLU A 621 -23.73 17.06 -3.94
N GLY A 622 -23.05 17.15 -2.80
CA GLY A 622 -21.87 17.99 -2.65
C GLY A 622 -20.74 17.64 -3.64
N PRO A 623 -19.68 18.46 -3.68
CA PRO A 623 -18.58 18.34 -4.67
C PRO A 623 -17.99 16.94 -4.79
N LEU A 624 -18.09 16.11 -3.74
CA LEU A 624 -17.63 14.71 -3.76
C LEU A 624 -18.47 13.82 -4.69
N SER A 625 -19.77 14.06 -4.84
CA SER A 625 -20.60 13.28 -5.77
C SER A 625 -20.32 13.68 -7.22
N ARG A 626 -20.07 14.97 -7.47
CA ARG A 626 -19.67 15.47 -8.79
C ARG A 626 -18.28 14.98 -9.20
N VAL A 627 -17.32 14.97 -8.28
CA VAL A 627 -15.96 14.40 -8.52
C VAL A 627 -16.03 12.90 -8.75
N LYS A 628 -16.86 12.17 -8.00
CA LYS A 628 -17.08 10.74 -8.21
C LYS A 628 -17.79 10.47 -9.55
N SER A 629 -18.74 11.28 -9.94
CA SER A 629 -19.41 11.20 -11.24
C SER A 629 -18.50 11.53 -12.42
N LEU A 630 -17.63 12.54 -12.28
CA LEU A 630 -16.60 12.88 -13.24
C LEU A 630 -15.53 11.76 -13.35
N LYS A 631 -15.08 11.23 -12.22
CA LYS A 631 -14.21 10.04 -12.21
C LYS A 631 -14.86 8.83 -12.88
N LYS A 632 -16.16 8.61 -12.67
CA LYS A 632 -16.92 7.54 -13.32
C LYS A 632 -16.98 7.74 -14.84
N SER A 633 -17.30 8.95 -15.28
CA SER A 633 -17.35 9.30 -16.71
C SER A 633 -15.98 9.16 -17.39
N LEU A 634 -14.91 9.60 -16.72
CA LEU A 634 -13.54 9.47 -17.19
C LEU A 634 -13.08 8.01 -17.25
N ARG A 635 -13.38 7.22 -16.21
CA ARG A 635 -13.07 5.77 -16.16
C ARG A 635 -13.83 4.98 -17.24
N GLN A 636 -15.10 5.31 -17.49
CA GLN A 636 -15.87 4.71 -18.59
C GLN A 636 -15.33 5.12 -19.96
N SER A 637 -14.86 6.37 -20.10
CA SER A 637 -14.19 6.83 -21.32
C SER A 637 -12.88 6.09 -21.54
N PHE A 638 -12.06 5.90 -20.51
CA PHE A 638 -10.82 5.11 -20.61
C PHE A 638 -11.10 3.64 -20.92
N ARG A 639 -12.13 3.04 -20.34
CA ARG A 639 -12.55 1.67 -20.70
C ARG A 639 -13.05 1.57 -22.13
N ARG A 640 -13.86 2.52 -22.59
CA ARG A 640 -14.31 2.60 -24.01
C ARG A 640 -13.13 2.81 -24.95
N ILE A 641 -12.16 3.63 -24.57
CA ILE A 641 -10.92 3.85 -25.31
C ILE A 641 -10.08 2.58 -25.35
N ARG A 642 -9.97 1.83 -24.23
CA ARG A 642 -9.30 0.52 -24.20
C ARG A 642 -9.98 -0.52 -25.08
N LYS A 643 -11.33 -0.50 -25.17
CA LYS A 643 -12.10 -1.41 -26.05
C LYS A 643 -12.13 -0.97 -27.51
N SER A 644 -12.07 0.33 -27.80
CA SER A 644 -12.16 0.86 -29.18
C SER A 644 -10.82 0.92 -29.93
N ARG A 645 -9.72 0.51 -29.30
CA ARG A 645 -8.37 0.49 -29.90
C ARG A 645 -8.17 -0.56 -30.97
N VAL A 646 -9.15 -1.43 -31.19
CA VAL A 646 -9.15 -2.44 -32.27
C VAL A 646 -9.46 -1.82 -33.65
N SER A 647 -9.98 -0.59 -33.72
CA SER A 647 -10.23 0.09 -35.00
C SER A 647 -9.48 1.42 -35.14
N GLY A 648 -8.53 1.48 -36.08
CA GLY A 648 -7.56 2.55 -36.28
C GLY A 648 -8.07 3.95 -36.69
N LYS A 649 -9.34 4.32 -36.42
CA LYS A 649 -9.93 5.60 -36.87
C LYS A 649 -10.09 6.69 -35.77
N LYS A 650 -9.60 6.48 -34.52
CA LYS A 650 -9.88 7.41 -33.41
C LYS A 650 -8.64 8.02 -32.73
N ARG A 651 -7.51 8.11 -33.42
CA ARG A 651 -6.25 8.59 -32.83
C ARG A 651 -6.24 10.06 -32.40
N VAL A 652 -6.90 10.94 -33.12
CA VAL A 652 -6.89 12.40 -32.87
C VAL A 652 -7.66 12.73 -31.59
N VAL A 653 -8.80 12.08 -31.36
CA VAL A 653 -9.65 12.30 -30.17
C VAL A 653 -8.99 11.83 -28.88
N VAL A 654 -8.13 10.81 -28.95
CA VAL A 654 -7.41 10.26 -27.77
C VAL A 654 -6.28 11.17 -27.34
N GLN A 655 -5.55 11.79 -28.27
CA GLN A 655 -4.49 12.75 -27.94
C GLN A 655 -5.04 14.03 -27.31
N GLU A 656 -6.17 14.55 -27.83
CA GLU A 656 -6.83 15.69 -27.24
C GLU A 656 -7.42 15.38 -25.85
N ALA A 657 -8.02 14.19 -25.67
CA ALA A 657 -8.52 13.76 -24.38
C ALA A 657 -7.41 13.54 -23.35
N ASN A 658 -6.26 12.99 -23.75
CA ASN A 658 -5.08 12.83 -22.88
C ASN A 658 -4.42 14.17 -22.55
N ALA A 659 -4.38 15.12 -23.49
CA ALA A 659 -3.89 16.48 -23.23
C ALA A 659 -4.81 17.25 -22.28
N GLN A 660 -6.13 17.17 -22.46
CA GLN A 660 -7.12 17.75 -21.55
C GLN A 660 -7.10 17.09 -20.16
N LEU A 661 -6.79 15.79 -20.07
CA LEU A 661 -6.62 15.08 -18.80
C LEU A 661 -5.34 15.47 -18.09
N ALA A 662 -4.25 15.66 -18.82
CA ALA A 662 -2.99 16.14 -18.26
C ALA A 662 -3.10 17.60 -17.78
N GLU A 663 -3.85 18.45 -18.50
CA GLU A 663 -4.17 19.81 -18.06
C GLU A 663 -5.10 19.80 -16.83
N HIS A 664 -6.10 18.90 -16.79
CA HIS A 664 -6.97 18.76 -15.61
C HIS A 664 -6.24 18.14 -14.40
N ASP A 665 -5.34 17.21 -14.60
CA ASP A 665 -4.50 16.67 -13.51
C ASP A 665 -3.46 17.69 -13.02
N ALA A 666 -3.00 18.59 -13.88
CA ALA A 666 -2.12 19.70 -13.51
C ALA A 666 -2.86 20.82 -12.74
N GLU A 667 -4.17 21.03 -13.00
CA GLU A 667 -5.01 21.97 -12.26
C GLU A 667 -5.62 21.40 -10.99
N VAL A 668 -5.67 20.08 -10.82
CA VAL A 668 -6.03 19.42 -9.55
C VAL A 668 -4.79 19.28 -8.66
N THR A 669 -4.08 20.37 -8.41
CA THR A 669 -3.47 20.55 -7.10
C THR A 669 -4.57 20.31 -6.06
N PRO A 670 -4.32 19.48 -5.02
CA PRO A 670 -5.30 19.29 -3.97
C PRO A 670 -5.70 20.65 -3.46
N VAL A 671 -6.93 21.04 -3.77
CA VAL A 671 -7.52 22.27 -3.24
C VAL A 671 -7.37 22.13 -1.75
N GLN A 672 -6.50 22.95 -1.15
CA GLN A 672 -6.46 23.11 0.28
C GLN A 672 -7.86 23.54 0.69
N ARG A 673 -8.69 22.56 1.05
CA ARG A 673 -9.96 22.86 1.68
C ARG A 673 -9.60 23.49 3.00
N ARG A 674 -9.70 24.82 3.07
CA ARG A 674 -9.91 25.48 4.34
C ARG A 674 -11.01 24.68 5.02
N ILE A 675 -10.74 24.20 6.22
CA ILE A 675 -11.77 23.62 7.07
C ILE A 675 -12.70 24.77 7.37
N GLU A 676 -13.72 24.92 6.53
CA GLU A 676 -14.79 25.89 6.79
C GLU A 676 -15.42 25.47 8.11
N PRO A 677 -15.57 26.39 9.06
CA PRO A 677 -16.34 26.10 10.25
C PRO A 677 -17.71 25.63 9.78
N ARG A 678 -18.14 24.45 10.21
CA ARG A 678 -19.49 23.93 9.91
C ARG A 678 -20.47 25.00 10.27
N SER A 679 -21.27 25.47 9.29
CA SER A 679 -22.46 26.21 9.59
C SER A 679 -23.40 25.30 10.39
N ALA A 680 -24.18 25.85 11.30
CA ALA A 680 -25.13 25.09 12.09
C ALA A 680 -26.17 24.33 11.23
N ASP A 681 -26.29 24.72 9.95
CA ASP A 681 -27.22 24.16 8.97
C ASP A 681 -26.62 23.02 8.11
N ASP A 682 -25.30 22.83 8.12
CA ASP A 682 -24.61 21.83 7.28
C ASP A 682 -24.45 20.43 7.92
N SER A 683 -24.83 20.25 9.16
CA SER A 683 -24.75 18.96 9.81
C SER A 683 -25.98 18.12 9.46
N LEU A 684 -25.77 17.06 8.67
CA LEU A 684 -26.72 15.96 8.55
C LEU A 684 -26.92 15.33 9.93
N SER A 685 -27.92 15.84 10.66
CA SER A 685 -28.16 15.52 12.06
C SER A 685 -28.52 14.05 12.30
N GLY A 686 -29.03 13.39 11.25
CA GLY A 686 -29.45 11.99 11.30
C GLY A 686 -28.36 10.96 11.01
N VAL A 687 -27.13 11.38 10.65
CA VAL A 687 -26.03 10.43 10.35
C VAL A 687 -25.67 9.67 11.61
N VAL A 688 -25.74 8.35 11.54
CA VAL A 688 -25.28 7.45 12.59
C VAL A 688 -23.78 7.20 12.40
N ARG A 689 -22.99 7.61 13.38
CA ARG A 689 -21.51 7.52 13.32
C ARG A 689 -20.96 6.28 13.98
N CYS A 690 -21.63 5.79 15.01
CA CYS A 690 -21.16 4.64 15.75
C CYS A 690 -22.34 3.82 16.29
N LEU A 691 -22.10 2.52 16.39
CA LEU A 691 -22.99 1.52 16.92
C LEU A 691 -22.21 0.59 17.84
N CYS A 692 -22.83 0.15 18.94
CA CYS A 692 -22.20 -0.73 19.91
C CYS A 692 -23.24 -1.68 20.51
N PHE A 693 -22.90 -2.95 20.61
CA PHE A 693 -23.63 -3.93 21.42
C PHE A 693 -22.95 -4.12 22.76
N ALA A 694 -23.72 -4.21 23.83
CA ALA A 694 -23.20 -4.47 25.16
C ALA A 694 -24.21 -5.17 26.05
N ASP A 695 -23.76 -6.09 26.87
CA ASP A 695 -24.55 -6.64 28.00
C ASP A 695 -24.31 -5.79 29.22
N THR A 696 -25.30 -4.98 29.59
CA THR A 696 -25.17 -4.02 30.68
C THR A 696 -26.50 -3.67 31.34
N PHE A 697 -26.44 -2.82 32.35
CA PHE A 697 -27.58 -2.33 33.12
C PHE A 697 -28.16 -1.07 32.47
N LEU A 698 -29.33 -1.16 31.85
CA LEU A 698 -29.96 -0.04 31.17
C LEU A 698 -31.26 0.39 31.89
N ARG A 699 -32.09 -0.56 32.31
CA ARG A 699 -33.40 -0.30 32.92
C ARG A 699 -33.29 -0.07 34.42
N ASP A 700 -32.63 -0.96 35.11
CA ASP A 700 -32.39 -0.92 36.55
C ASP A 700 -30.99 -1.38 36.93
N GLY A 701 -30.60 -1.24 38.18
CA GLY A 701 -29.26 -1.59 38.65
C GLY A 701 -29.07 -3.05 39.07
N THR A 702 -30.10 -3.88 38.97
CA THR A 702 -30.09 -5.28 39.42
C THR A 702 -30.11 -6.29 38.27
N HIS A 703 -30.73 -5.92 37.13
CA HIS A 703 -30.87 -6.79 35.99
C HIS A 703 -30.09 -6.25 34.79
N HIS A 704 -29.07 -6.96 34.41
CA HIS A 704 -28.35 -6.68 33.17
C HIS A 704 -28.97 -7.44 31.99
N GLY A 705 -28.73 -6.97 30.79
CA GLY A 705 -29.22 -7.61 29.57
C GLY A 705 -28.58 -7.04 28.32
N PRO A 706 -28.88 -7.65 27.18
CA PRO A 706 -28.39 -7.18 25.87
C PRO A 706 -28.87 -5.76 25.58
N THR A 707 -28.00 -4.91 25.11
CA THR A 707 -28.29 -3.54 24.69
C THR A 707 -27.60 -3.19 23.38
N MET A 708 -28.20 -2.24 22.67
CA MET A 708 -27.63 -1.63 21.47
C MET A 708 -27.57 -0.12 21.64
N TRP A 709 -26.42 0.48 21.31
CA TRP A 709 -26.18 1.92 21.45
C TRP A 709 -25.89 2.52 20.09
N ALA A 710 -26.54 3.65 19.76
CA ALA A 710 -26.34 4.38 18.53
C ALA A 710 -26.00 5.84 18.80
N GLY A 711 -24.90 6.31 18.23
CA GLY A 711 -24.45 7.71 18.29
C GLY A 711 -24.64 8.44 16.98
N THR A 712 -25.11 9.68 17.02
CA THR A 712 -25.46 10.48 15.85
C THR A 712 -24.66 11.77 15.73
N ASN A 713 -24.70 12.39 14.57
CA ASN A 713 -24.08 13.69 14.32
C ASN A 713 -24.70 14.85 15.11
N SER A 714 -25.93 14.69 15.58
CA SER A 714 -26.61 15.70 16.42
C SER A 714 -26.14 15.72 17.88
N GLY A 715 -25.18 14.85 18.26
CA GLY A 715 -24.76 14.66 19.63
C GLY A 715 -25.76 13.89 20.47
N SER A 716 -26.69 13.17 19.85
CA SER A 716 -27.64 12.30 20.52
C SER A 716 -27.16 10.86 20.55
N VAL A 717 -27.41 10.18 21.67
CA VAL A 717 -27.13 8.75 21.85
C VAL A 717 -28.41 8.05 22.23
N TYR A 718 -28.75 7.00 21.52
CA TYR A 718 -29.92 6.17 21.73
C TYR A 718 -29.49 4.80 22.24
N ALA A 719 -30.06 4.37 23.37
CA ALA A 719 -29.79 3.06 23.94
C ALA A 719 -31.06 2.23 23.97
N TYR A 720 -31.01 1.08 23.31
CA TYR A 720 -32.13 0.13 23.26
C TYR A 720 -31.83 -1.08 24.13
N ALA A 721 -32.83 -1.49 24.92
CA ALA A 721 -32.79 -2.80 25.54
C ALA A 721 -33.31 -3.85 24.54
N LEU A 722 -32.53 -4.90 24.39
CA LEU A 722 -32.86 -6.01 23.49
C LEU A 722 -33.35 -7.20 24.32
N ASP A 723 -34.43 -7.80 23.88
CA ASP A 723 -34.86 -9.10 24.38
C ASP A 723 -34.43 -10.17 23.36
N VAL A 724 -33.30 -10.82 23.65
CA VAL A 724 -32.72 -11.86 22.79
C VAL A 724 -33.12 -13.22 23.38
N PRO A 725 -33.93 -14.02 22.67
CA PRO A 725 -34.32 -15.34 23.15
C PRO A 725 -33.12 -16.26 23.39
N SER A 726 -33.22 -17.16 24.36
CA SER A 726 -32.24 -18.22 24.60
C SER A 726 -32.13 -19.14 23.37
N GLN A 727 -31.01 -19.82 23.20
CA GLN A 727 -30.76 -20.71 22.06
C GLN A 727 -31.87 -21.78 21.87
N GLU A 728 -32.43 -22.27 22.96
CA GLU A 728 -33.52 -23.24 22.94
C GLU A 728 -34.84 -22.66 22.38
N LYS A 729 -35.06 -21.35 22.48
CA LYS A 729 -36.24 -20.63 22.03
C LYS A 729 -36.06 -19.85 20.75
N PHE A 730 -34.89 -19.93 20.11
CA PHE A 730 -34.60 -19.18 18.88
C PHE A 730 -35.55 -19.46 17.72
N SER A 731 -36.16 -20.63 17.68
CA SER A 731 -37.15 -21.00 16.63
C SER A 731 -38.53 -20.42 16.85
N GLU A 732 -38.87 -20.09 18.11
CA GLU A 732 -40.22 -19.73 18.52
C GLU A 732 -40.40 -18.24 18.77
N GLN A 733 -39.35 -17.54 19.28
CA GLN A 733 -39.42 -16.16 19.68
C GLN A 733 -38.50 -15.27 18.83
N SER A 734 -38.97 -14.08 18.46
CA SER A 734 -38.17 -13.07 17.78
C SER A 734 -37.46 -12.16 18.76
N VAL A 735 -36.35 -11.55 18.33
CA VAL A 735 -35.70 -10.47 19.08
C VAL A 735 -36.64 -9.27 19.16
N GLU A 736 -36.78 -8.68 20.32
CA GLU A 736 -37.48 -7.42 20.51
C GLU A 736 -36.54 -6.32 20.97
N ALA A 737 -36.79 -5.10 20.56
CA ALA A 737 -36.01 -3.94 20.93
C ALA A 737 -36.90 -2.80 21.47
N LEU A 738 -36.56 -2.28 22.64
CA LEU A 738 -37.27 -1.20 23.25
C LEU A 738 -36.31 -0.05 23.62
N LEU A 739 -36.67 1.18 23.26
CA LEU A 739 -35.88 2.35 23.63
C LEU A 739 -35.83 2.48 25.16
N GLY A 740 -34.62 2.37 25.71
CA GLY A 740 -34.38 2.47 27.15
C GLY A 740 -33.97 3.87 27.57
N LYS A 741 -33.03 4.47 26.87
CA LYS A 741 -32.47 5.80 27.19
C LYS A 741 -32.20 6.60 25.93
N GLU A 742 -32.37 7.91 26.04
CA GLU A 742 -31.93 8.89 25.07
C GLU A 742 -31.02 9.90 25.82
N ILE A 743 -29.83 10.08 25.35
CA ILE A 743 -28.83 10.98 25.94
C ILE A 743 -28.54 12.07 24.91
N GLN A 744 -28.91 13.31 25.26
CA GLN A 744 -28.56 14.46 24.44
C GLN A 744 -27.32 15.13 25.06
N LEU A 745 -26.23 15.17 24.33
CA LEU A 745 -25.05 15.92 24.75
C LEU A 745 -25.33 17.42 24.68
N MET A 746 -24.91 18.17 25.69
CA MET A 746 -25.12 19.63 25.72
C MET A 746 -24.44 20.35 24.56
N HIS A 747 -23.29 19.89 24.17
CA HIS A 747 -22.62 20.32 22.93
C HIS A 747 -23.07 19.37 21.82
N ARG A 748 -23.77 19.88 20.85
CA ARG A 748 -24.30 19.09 19.71
C ARG A 748 -23.19 18.65 18.71
N ALA A 749 -22.08 18.18 19.27
CA ALA A 749 -21.01 17.64 18.44
C ALA A 749 -21.27 16.18 18.05
N PRO A 750 -20.88 15.75 16.85
CA PRO A 750 -21.03 14.38 16.42
C PRO A 750 -20.42 13.36 17.40
N VAL A 751 -21.16 12.32 17.71
CA VAL A 751 -20.68 11.22 18.54
C VAL A 751 -19.81 10.28 17.71
N VAL A 752 -18.54 10.16 18.06
CA VAL A 752 -17.55 9.40 17.29
C VAL A 752 -17.48 7.94 17.77
N SER A 753 -17.60 7.70 19.06
CA SER A 753 -17.47 6.37 19.66
C SER A 753 -18.26 6.22 20.95
N ILE A 754 -18.71 5.02 21.20
CA ILE A 754 -19.40 4.62 22.43
C ILE A 754 -18.77 3.33 22.92
N ALA A 755 -18.42 3.27 24.22
CA ALA A 755 -17.92 2.06 24.85
C ALA A 755 -18.57 1.89 26.25
N VAL A 756 -19.02 0.70 26.55
CA VAL A 756 -19.54 0.34 27.86
C VAL A 756 -18.39 -0.23 28.69
N LEU A 757 -18.29 0.23 29.92
CA LEU A 757 -17.28 -0.18 30.89
C LEU A 757 -17.96 -0.95 32.05
N ASP A 758 -17.28 -1.99 32.51
CA ASP A 758 -17.76 -2.80 33.62
C ASP A 758 -17.64 -2.09 34.98
N GLY A 759 -17.99 -2.77 36.08
CA GLY A 759 -17.93 -2.21 37.44
C GLY A 759 -16.53 -1.82 37.89
N ARG A 760 -15.46 -2.34 37.26
CA ARG A 760 -14.07 -1.96 37.52
C ARG A 760 -13.57 -0.84 36.59
N GLY A 761 -14.39 -0.42 35.63
CA GLY A 761 -14.01 0.58 34.64
C GLY A 761 -13.24 0.05 33.43
N ASN A 762 -13.26 -1.25 33.22
CA ASN A 762 -12.64 -1.87 32.07
C ASN A 762 -13.63 -2.03 30.88
N PRO A 763 -13.20 -1.92 29.65
CA PRO A 763 -14.05 -2.23 28.48
C PRO A 763 -14.57 -3.66 28.56
N LEU A 764 -15.80 -3.88 28.11
CA LEU A 764 -16.37 -5.22 28.06
C LEU A 764 -15.60 -6.06 27.03
N PRO A 765 -15.12 -7.26 27.41
CA PRO A 765 -14.48 -8.17 26.46
C PRO A 765 -15.50 -8.74 25.48
N GLU A 766 -14.99 -9.30 24.36
CA GLU A 766 -15.85 -10.07 23.47
C GLU A 766 -16.39 -11.33 24.15
N PRO A 767 -17.68 -11.69 23.98
CA PRO A 767 -18.30 -12.81 24.70
C PRO A 767 -17.56 -14.13 24.50
N TYR A 768 -17.09 -14.40 23.30
CA TYR A 768 -16.32 -15.62 23.00
C TYR A 768 -14.94 -15.67 23.66
N GLU A 769 -14.34 -14.54 24.01
CA GLU A 769 -13.09 -14.51 24.76
C GLU A 769 -13.32 -14.95 26.21
N VAL A 770 -14.42 -14.53 26.80
CA VAL A 770 -14.82 -14.96 28.17
C VAL A 770 -15.15 -16.45 28.21
N SER A 771 -15.93 -16.95 27.26
CA SER A 771 -16.33 -18.36 27.20
C SER A 771 -15.16 -19.32 26.92
N ARG A 772 -14.03 -18.81 26.39
CA ARG A 772 -12.82 -19.58 26.10
C ARG A 772 -11.69 -19.32 27.09
N ASP A 773 -11.97 -18.68 28.21
CA ASP A 773 -11.00 -18.29 29.24
C ASP A 773 -9.82 -17.42 28.74
N LEU A 774 -10.03 -16.70 27.62
CA LEU A 774 -9.04 -15.78 27.04
C LEU A 774 -9.11 -14.38 27.65
N ALA A 775 -10.22 -14.01 28.27
CA ALA A 775 -10.43 -12.78 28.99
C ALA A 775 -11.20 -13.00 30.30
N LYS A 776 -10.94 -12.14 31.27
CA LYS A 776 -11.71 -12.16 32.53
C LYS A 776 -13.16 -11.74 32.28
N ALA A 777 -14.09 -12.42 32.94
CA ALA A 777 -15.48 -12.04 32.91
C ALA A 777 -15.67 -10.59 33.40
N PRO A 778 -16.61 -9.80 32.82
CA PRO A 778 -16.90 -8.46 33.27
C PRO A 778 -17.37 -8.47 34.72
N ASP A 779 -17.05 -7.42 35.46
CA ASP A 779 -17.61 -7.20 36.81
C ASP A 779 -19.08 -6.76 36.71
N MET A 780 -20.00 -7.68 36.97
CA MET A 780 -21.43 -7.46 36.92
C MET A 780 -22.03 -7.04 38.28
N GLN A 781 -21.22 -6.91 39.32
CA GLN A 781 -21.68 -6.51 40.65
C GLN A 781 -21.48 -5.02 40.94
N GLY A 782 -20.51 -4.40 40.28
CA GLY A 782 -20.26 -2.97 40.32
C GLY A 782 -21.14 -2.17 39.36
N SER A 783 -21.18 -0.87 39.56
CA SER A 783 -21.89 0.03 38.64
C SER A 783 -21.18 0.13 37.31
N HIS A 784 -21.82 -0.30 36.24
CA HIS A 784 -21.34 -0.07 34.87
C HIS A 784 -21.40 1.42 34.52
N SER A 785 -20.59 1.78 33.53
CA SER A 785 -20.58 3.13 32.96
C SER A 785 -20.48 3.07 31.45
N VAL A 786 -20.85 4.16 30.81
CA VAL A 786 -20.70 4.31 29.35
C VAL A 786 -19.80 5.50 29.06
N LEU A 787 -18.75 5.26 28.24
CA LEU A 787 -17.89 6.29 27.72
C LEU A 787 -18.46 6.75 26.38
N ILE A 788 -18.79 8.02 26.26
CA ILE A 788 -19.27 8.66 25.03
C ILE A 788 -18.21 9.65 24.57
N VAL A 789 -17.67 9.42 23.37
CA VAL A 789 -16.67 10.27 22.74
C VAL A 789 -17.34 11.04 21.62
N SER A 790 -17.39 12.38 21.75
CA SER A 790 -17.76 13.26 20.63
C SER A 790 -16.54 13.90 19.98
N GLU A 791 -16.73 14.61 18.87
CA GLU A 791 -15.62 15.35 18.23
C GLU A 791 -14.97 16.40 19.14
N GLU A 792 -15.64 16.83 20.21
CA GLU A 792 -15.20 17.93 21.05
C GLU A 792 -14.91 17.54 22.52
N GLN A 793 -15.50 16.47 23.02
CA GLN A 793 -15.37 16.08 24.43
C GLN A 793 -15.58 14.59 24.68
N PHE A 794 -15.04 14.14 25.80
CA PHE A 794 -15.24 12.79 26.32
C PHE A 794 -16.07 12.88 27.61
N LYS A 795 -17.04 11.99 27.78
CA LYS A 795 -17.84 11.88 28.97
C LYS A 795 -18.04 10.44 29.38
N VAL A 796 -17.96 10.19 30.67
CA VAL A 796 -18.34 8.91 31.28
C VAL A 796 -19.61 9.12 32.11
N PHE A 797 -20.64 8.35 31.79
CA PHE A 797 -21.91 8.34 32.51
C PHE A 797 -22.07 7.05 33.25
N MET A 798 -22.54 7.15 34.48
CA MET A 798 -22.90 5.98 35.29
C MET A 798 -24.25 5.41 34.89
N LEU A 799 -24.31 4.09 34.72
CA LEU A 799 -25.55 3.37 34.45
C LEU A 799 -26.18 2.80 35.71
N PRO A 800 -27.52 2.63 35.78
CA PRO A 800 -28.50 2.93 34.72
C PRO A 800 -29.04 4.38 34.76
N LYS A 801 -28.71 5.19 35.75
CA LYS A 801 -29.25 6.56 35.91
C LYS A 801 -28.76 7.59 34.90
N VAL A 802 -27.70 7.27 34.15
CA VAL A 802 -27.06 8.19 33.21
C VAL A 802 -26.61 9.50 33.86
N SER A 803 -25.95 9.40 35.02
CA SER A 803 -25.35 10.54 35.72
C SER A 803 -23.89 10.73 35.28
N ALA A 804 -23.51 11.98 34.98
CA ALA A 804 -22.13 12.26 34.55
C ALA A 804 -21.15 12.01 35.72
N LYS A 805 -20.11 11.18 35.47
CA LYS A 805 -19.04 10.86 36.41
C LYS A 805 -17.78 11.67 36.13
N THR A 806 -17.28 11.58 34.92
CA THR A 806 -16.07 12.25 34.48
C THR A 806 -16.27 12.88 33.12
N LYS A 807 -15.50 13.93 32.82
CA LYS A 807 -15.52 14.60 31.54
C LYS A 807 -14.14 15.16 31.21
N PHE A 808 -13.81 15.20 29.94
CA PHE A 808 -12.67 15.92 29.40
C PHE A 808 -13.10 16.72 28.16
N LYS A 809 -12.74 17.99 28.11
CA LYS A 809 -13.09 18.89 27.03
C LYS A 809 -11.85 19.16 26.19
N LEU A 810 -11.83 18.66 24.95
CA LEU A 810 -10.68 18.79 24.04
C LEU A 810 -10.60 20.19 23.41
N THR A 811 -11.73 20.89 23.26
CA THR A 811 -11.84 22.22 22.62
C THR A 811 -11.15 23.36 23.38
N ALA A 812 -10.44 23.08 24.48
CA ALA A 812 -9.55 24.05 25.11
C ALA A 812 -8.39 24.48 24.17
N HIS A 813 -8.11 23.69 23.13
CA HIS A 813 -7.20 24.03 22.06
C HIS A 813 -8.01 24.45 20.84
N GLU A 814 -7.84 25.68 20.36
CA GLU A 814 -8.59 26.22 19.23
C GLU A 814 -8.51 25.31 17.99
N GLY A 815 -9.70 24.95 17.46
CA GLY A 815 -9.82 24.15 16.24
C GLY A 815 -9.54 22.65 16.41
N CYS A 816 -9.27 22.14 17.60
CA CYS A 816 -9.01 20.72 17.85
C CYS A 816 -10.32 19.92 17.84
N ARG A 817 -10.38 18.88 17.01
CA ARG A 817 -11.53 17.96 16.91
C ARG A 817 -11.05 16.51 16.83
N VAL A 818 -11.79 15.62 17.48
CA VAL A 818 -11.51 14.17 17.45
C VAL A 818 -11.86 13.60 16.08
N ARG A 819 -10.93 12.83 15.50
CA ARG A 819 -11.14 12.13 14.24
C ARG A 819 -11.22 10.63 14.38
N LYS A 820 -10.35 10.04 15.18
CA LYS A 820 -10.31 8.60 15.44
C LYS A 820 -10.07 8.36 16.92
N VAL A 821 -10.68 7.33 17.45
CA VAL A 821 -10.45 6.86 18.81
C VAL A 821 -10.40 5.36 18.87
N ALA A 822 -9.67 4.85 19.84
CA ALA A 822 -9.68 3.43 20.20
C ALA A 822 -9.42 3.26 21.70
N LEU A 823 -9.93 2.19 22.26
CA LEU A 823 -9.53 1.69 23.55
C LEU A 823 -8.42 0.67 23.35
N SER A 824 -7.24 0.99 23.83
CA SER A 824 -6.06 0.14 23.72
C SER A 824 -5.59 -0.33 25.09
N ASN A 825 -5.03 -1.54 25.12
CA ASN A 825 -4.45 -2.12 26.31
C ASN A 825 -2.93 -2.04 26.22
N PHE A 826 -2.31 -1.33 27.17
CA PHE A 826 -0.87 -1.14 27.22
C PHE A 826 -0.27 -2.05 28.28
N THR A 827 0.61 -2.96 27.85
CA THR A 827 1.32 -3.88 28.72
C THR A 827 2.60 -3.23 29.28
N SER A 828 2.89 -3.44 30.56
CA SER A 828 4.09 -2.92 31.19
C SER A 828 5.37 -3.56 30.64
N VAL A 829 6.43 -2.77 30.49
CA VAL A 829 7.77 -3.26 30.15
C VAL A 829 8.34 -4.21 31.21
N SER A 830 8.03 -3.92 32.49
CA SER A 830 8.57 -4.67 33.62
C SER A 830 7.82 -5.97 33.95
N SER A 831 6.55 -6.10 33.53
CA SER A 831 5.72 -7.29 33.83
C SER A 831 4.72 -7.55 32.70
N GLU A 832 4.72 -8.78 32.19
CA GLU A 832 3.74 -9.20 31.17
C GLU A 832 2.31 -9.31 31.69
N GLU A 833 2.18 -9.55 32.98
CA GLU A 833 0.88 -9.73 33.64
C GLU A 833 0.15 -8.42 33.94
N TYR A 834 0.87 -7.31 33.93
CA TYR A 834 0.29 -6.01 34.26
C TYR A 834 0.07 -5.16 33.01
N SER A 835 -1.18 -4.76 32.82
CA SER A 835 -1.61 -3.92 31.71
C SER A 835 -2.66 -2.91 32.14
N GLU A 836 -2.74 -1.81 31.42
CA GLU A 836 -3.75 -0.75 31.61
C GLU A 836 -4.49 -0.43 30.33
N ASN A 837 -5.79 -0.19 30.45
CA ASN A 837 -6.60 0.31 29.35
C ASN A 837 -6.51 1.82 29.26
N ALA A 838 -6.39 2.33 28.07
CA ALA A 838 -6.37 3.77 27.79
C ALA A 838 -7.20 4.11 26.56
N LEU A 839 -7.71 5.34 26.52
CA LEU A 839 -8.36 5.92 25.36
C LEU A 839 -7.31 6.63 24.51
N VAL A 840 -7.12 6.17 23.30
CA VAL A 840 -6.23 6.79 22.32
C VAL A 840 -7.07 7.62 21.36
N CYS A 841 -6.69 8.86 21.15
CA CYS A 841 -7.43 9.83 20.35
C CYS A 841 -6.52 10.49 19.31
N LEU A 842 -6.90 10.42 18.04
CA LEU A 842 -6.29 11.21 16.95
C LEU A 842 -7.18 12.42 16.67
N THR A 843 -6.59 13.60 16.59
CA THR A 843 -7.29 14.84 16.26
C THR A 843 -7.11 15.24 14.79
N ASN A 844 -7.88 16.21 14.34
CA ASN A 844 -7.75 16.82 13.02
C ASN A 844 -6.42 17.58 12.81
N LEU A 845 -5.69 17.84 13.88
CA LEU A 845 -4.35 18.46 13.84
C LEU A 845 -3.25 17.41 13.63
N GLY A 846 -3.60 16.12 13.59
CA GLY A 846 -2.68 15.02 13.38
C GLY A 846 -1.93 14.55 14.62
N ASP A 847 -2.26 15.07 15.78
CA ASP A 847 -1.68 14.70 17.07
C ASP A 847 -2.49 13.59 17.77
N ILE A 848 -1.79 12.81 18.56
CA ILE A 848 -2.35 11.71 19.34
C ILE A 848 -2.31 12.06 20.82
N HIS A 849 -3.47 11.95 21.47
CA HIS A 849 -3.61 12.07 22.90
C HIS A 849 -3.99 10.73 23.51
N VAL A 850 -3.41 10.40 24.65
CA VAL A 850 -3.74 9.20 25.43
C VAL A 850 -4.31 9.62 26.77
N PHE A 851 -5.46 9.05 27.11
CA PHE A 851 -6.19 9.33 28.37
C PHE A 851 -6.37 8.05 29.18
N SER A 852 -6.27 8.16 30.47
CA SER A 852 -6.66 7.06 31.36
C SER A 852 -8.16 6.78 31.30
N VAL A 853 -8.56 5.54 31.53
CA VAL A 853 -9.97 5.11 31.56
C VAL A 853 -10.24 4.47 32.93
N PRO A 854 -11.34 4.80 33.64
CA PRO A 854 -12.42 5.73 33.29
C PRO A 854 -12.20 7.19 33.72
N ALA A 855 -11.08 7.52 34.32
CA ALA A 855 -10.84 8.83 34.89
C ALA A 855 -10.67 9.96 33.88
N LEU A 856 -10.38 9.65 32.62
CA LEU A 856 -10.15 10.59 31.51
C LEU A 856 -9.06 11.64 31.81
N ARG A 857 -8.01 11.22 32.49
CA ARG A 857 -6.85 12.08 32.74
C ARG A 857 -5.90 12.03 31.57
N PRO A 858 -5.47 13.20 31.02
CA PRO A 858 -4.44 13.23 30.02
C PRO A 858 -3.17 12.55 30.52
N GLN A 859 -2.58 11.68 29.70
CA GLN A 859 -1.36 10.96 30.02
C GLN A 859 -0.19 11.46 29.16
N VAL A 860 -0.31 11.32 27.86
CA VAL A 860 0.72 11.72 26.89
C VAL A 860 0.09 12.34 25.65
N HIS A 861 0.91 13.09 24.95
CA HIS A 861 0.59 13.73 23.70
C HIS A 861 1.76 13.56 22.74
N TYR A 862 1.48 13.13 21.51
CA TYR A 862 2.48 12.91 20.48
C TYR A 862 2.06 13.57 19.16
N ASP A 863 2.99 14.24 18.49
CA ASP A 863 2.82 14.67 17.12
C ASP A 863 3.08 13.46 16.21
N CYS A 864 2.11 13.07 15.38
CA CYS A 864 2.18 11.87 14.57
C CYS A 864 2.06 12.17 13.07
N ILE A 865 0.95 12.79 12.68
CA ILE A 865 0.60 13.04 11.28
C ILE A 865 0.61 14.56 11.05
N ARG A 866 1.06 15.01 9.89
CA ARG A 866 0.97 16.44 9.57
C ARG A 866 -0.50 16.84 9.42
N LYS A 867 -0.88 17.98 9.95
CA LYS A 867 -2.27 18.48 9.88
C LYS A 867 -2.75 18.71 8.44
N GLU A 868 -1.85 18.93 7.50
CA GLU A 868 -2.13 19.07 6.07
C GLU A 868 -2.41 17.72 5.39
N ASP A 869 -1.96 16.63 5.99
CA ASP A 869 -2.18 15.27 5.49
C ASP A 869 -3.56 14.73 5.89
N ILE A 870 -4.57 15.21 5.19
CA ILE A 870 -5.97 14.81 5.43
C ILE A 870 -6.18 13.32 5.18
N SER A 871 -5.51 12.75 4.17
CA SER A 871 -5.60 11.32 3.85
C SER A 871 -4.98 10.46 4.93
N GLY A 872 -3.85 10.86 5.49
CA GLY A 872 -3.21 10.19 6.61
C GLY A 872 -4.09 10.17 7.86
N ILE A 873 -4.67 11.31 8.21
CA ILE A 873 -5.59 11.42 9.35
C ILE A 873 -6.84 10.56 9.13
N ALA A 874 -7.43 10.58 7.94
CA ALA A 874 -8.64 9.83 7.62
C ALA A 874 -8.43 8.32 7.57
N SER A 875 -7.23 7.85 7.22
CA SER A 875 -6.88 6.43 7.11
C SER A 875 -6.35 5.82 8.41
N CYS A 876 -6.11 6.62 9.44
CA CYS A 876 -5.50 6.16 10.68
C CYS A 876 -6.36 5.08 11.36
N LEU A 877 -5.69 4.01 11.78
CA LEU A 877 -6.24 2.88 12.49
C LEU A 877 -5.38 2.57 13.71
N PHE A 878 -6.02 2.39 14.86
CA PHE A 878 -5.35 1.93 16.08
C PHE A 878 -5.63 0.46 16.33
N THR A 879 -4.63 -0.24 16.90
CA THR A 879 -4.80 -1.63 17.34
C THR A 879 -5.12 -1.69 18.83
N LYS A 880 -5.63 -2.83 19.29
CA LYS A 880 -5.90 -3.08 20.71
C LYS A 880 -4.63 -3.12 21.57
N THR A 881 -3.47 -3.32 20.99
CA THR A 881 -2.17 -3.42 21.67
C THR A 881 -1.36 -2.13 21.68
N GLY A 882 -1.93 -1.03 21.19
CA GLY A 882 -1.30 0.30 21.21
C GLY A 882 -0.41 0.60 20.00
N GLN A 883 -0.59 -0.13 18.90
CA GLN A 883 0.01 0.22 17.61
C GLN A 883 -0.97 0.97 16.72
N GLY A 884 -0.49 1.48 15.62
CA GLY A 884 -1.34 2.12 14.63
C GLY A 884 -0.74 2.11 13.24
N PHE A 885 -1.61 2.36 12.26
CA PHE A 885 -1.29 2.43 10.84
C PHE A 885 -1.97 3.65 10.23
N TYR A 886 -1.31 4.31 9.30
CA TYR A 886 -1.95 5.32 8.45
C TYR A 886 -1.29 5.37 7.08
N LEU A 887 -2.03 5.78 6.05
CA LEU A 887 -1.52 5.91 4.69
C LEU A 887 -0.67 7.19 4.57
N ILE A 888 0.61 7.03 4.31
CA ILE A 888 1.52 8.12 3.96
C ILE A 888 1.51 8.43 2.46
N SER A 889 1.10 7.45 1.67
CA SER A 889 0.84 7.54 0.24
C SER A 889 -0.28 6.57 -0.14
N PRO A 890 -0.82 6.60 -1.36
CA PRO A 890 -1.81 5.62 -1.78
C PRO A 890 -1.36 4.16 -1.68
N SER A 891 -0.05 3.91 -1.74
CA SER A 891 0.56 2.57 -1.77
C SER A 891 1.28 2.16 -0.48
N GLU A 892 1.38 3.05 0.51
CA GLU A 892 2.21 2.82 1.69
C GLU A 892 1.46 3.10 2.99
N TYR A 893 1.54 2.17 3.94
CA TYR A 893 1.18 2.37 5.33
C TYR A 893 2.42 2.67 6.18
N GLU A 894 2.36 3.73 6.96
CA GLU A 894 3.27 3.94 8.09
C GLU A 894 2.72 3.22 9.31
N ARG A 895 3.53 2.37 9.92
CA ARG A 895 3.22 1.72 11.19
C ARG A 895 3.95 2.42 12.31
N PHE A 896 3.26 2.66 13.40
CA PHE A 896 3.83 3.26 14.61
C PHE A 896 3.38 2.48 15.85
N SER A 897 4.15 2.63 16.92
CA SER A 897 3.78 2.10 18.23
C SER A 897 3.66 3.22 19.25
N LEU A 898 2.60 3.17 20.04
CA LEU A 898 2.42 3.97 21.24
C LEU A 898 2.82 3.17 22.50
N SER A 899 2.99 1.86 22.37
CA SER A 899 3.38 0.96 23.45
C SER A 899 4.89 0.97 23.64
N ALA A 900 5.35 1.00 24.86
CA ALA A 900 6.77 0.84 25.18
C ALA A 900 7.25 -0.60 25.03
N ARG A 901 6.33 -1.57 25.01
CA ARG A 901 6.64 -3.00 24.92
C ARG A 901 6.33 -3.62 23.56
N VAL A 902 5.17 -3.33 23.00
CA VAL A 902 4.71 -3.91 21.74
C VAL A 902 5.19 -3.05 20.60
N ILE A 903 6.36 -3.41 20.05
CA ILE A 903 7.00 -2.68 18.97
C ILE A 903 7.31 -3.68 17.85
N THR A 904 6.82 -3.39 16.65
CA THR A 904 7.14 -4.17 15.45
C THR A 904 8.15 -3.38 14.62
N GLU A 905 9.38 -3.82 14.61
CA GLU A 905 10.48 -3.16 13.89
C GLU A 905 11.34 -4.19 13.17
N PRO A 906 12.07 -3.82 12.10
CA PRO A 906 12.96 -4.72 11.42
C PRO A 906 14.08 -5.19 12.35
N LEU A 907 14.15 -6.51 12.58
CA LEU A 907 15.19 -7.19 13.32
C LEU A 907 15.90 -8.13 12.36
N CYS A 908 16.75 -7.59 11.50
CA CYS A 908 17.43 -8.38 10.48
C CYS A 908 18.94 -8.28 10.57
N ARG A 909 19.60 -9.30 10.06
CA ARG A 909 21.05 -9.37 9.96
C ARG A 909 21.47 -9.82 8.57
N VAL A 910 22.37 -9.06 7.98
CA VAL A 910 23.06 -9.40 6.74
C VAL A 910 24.55 -9.55 7.06
N ASP A 911 25.07 -10.75 6.91
CA ASP A 911 26.50 -11.01 7.10
C ASP A 911 27.24 -10.58 5.84
N VAL A 912 28.18 -9.64 5.99
CA VAL A 912 28.98 -9.10 4.88
C VAL A 912 30.46 -9.35 5.15
N GLU A 913 31.15 -9.82 4.14
CA GLU A 913 32.61 -9.95 4.12
C GLU A 913 33.19 -8.77 3.34
N ARG A 914 33.88 -7.86 4.02
CA ARG A 914 34.59 -6.75 3.37
C ARG A 914 36.08 -7.06 3.33
N PRO A 915 36.77 -6.73 2.23
CA PRO A 915 38.22 -6.71 2.25
C PRO A 915 38.67 -5.76 3.36
N HIS A 916 39.61 -6.23 4.20
CA HIS A 916 40.18 -5.38 5.24
C HIS A 916 40.78 -4.13 4.60
N ASP A 917 40.29 -2.98 4.87
CA ASP A 917 40.91 -1.72 4.52
C ASP A 917 42.21 -1.60 5.32
N LEU A 918 43.32 -1.79 4.65
CA LEU A 918 44.67 -1.63 5.20
C LEU A 918 45.00 -0.15 5.53
N SER A 919 44.03 0.74 5.53
CA SER A 919 44.21 2.18 5.74
C SER A 919 43.81 2.72 7.11
N ALA A 920 43.57 1.85 8.10
CA ALA A 920 43.30 2.33 9.48
C ALA A 920 44.54 2.61 10.33
N HIS A 921 45.75 2.68 9.72
CA HIS A 921 46.97 3.09 10.38
C HIS A 921 47.74 4.09 9.52
N ARG A 922 47.24 5.35 9.52
CA ARG A 922 48.11 6.57 9.42
C ARG A 922 47.32 7.81 9.77
#